data_bdea6e758a04f2fef6f877de8ed74937
#
_entry.id   bdea6e758a04f2fef6f877de8ed74937
#
_cell.length_a   1.000
_cell.length_b   1.000
_cell.length_c   1.000
_cell.angle_alpha   90.00
_cell.angle_beta   90.00
_cell.angle_gamma   90.00
#
_symmetry.space_group_name_H-M   'P 1'
#
loop_
_entity.id
_entity.type
_entity.pdbx_description
1 polymer ?
#
loop_
_entity_poly.entity_id
_entity_poly.type
_entity_poly.pdbx_seq_one_letter_code
_entity_poly.pdbx_strand_id
1 'polypeptide(L)'
;MFAILKREVKAYFQTVTGWLFIAAVLVLYGLYFYVYNLRAGYPYISYSLSAIAFIMLITVPVLTMRSFAEERHSRTDQLILTAPVSVGKVVLGKYLAMAFVFTIDMVIIAITPLLLMSYGTIPLGESYAAVLGFWLYGCACIAVGMFISSLTESQVISAVLTFVALFAGYMMGSICNLISESGNLLTKILGCYDFYTPLDNFMNGTLDVAGIVYYVTIIGLLLFLTGQSVQKRRWSISSKKISTGVFSTGMIIAMVAVTVVVNLFVAELPATWTSIDVTSTKIYSITDDTKDYLKSLDEDVTIYVLVSDASKDTKLDETLQRYESLSNHIKVSYINPAANPAFAAQYTDSSVTSNSMIVVSSARSRVIDYNDVYTYSYDYSSYSRSIDGYDAEGQLTSAIQYVTMDSTELPVIYQVSGHGETALSGGFTEAIEKANITLSDLALLKEDAVPEDAAALIINGPTTDFSEDDASKVIDYINRGGKVLITCNFQAQGLENFESILSACGMERVSGIVMENDKSYYYSNTPYYLLPDVNSSAYTSSVSGSYIFAPYSEAITYGEDTDDTTYTALLETTDKAVSKTDAANATTSELEEGDAAGPFAVAVAMEKTIDEDTVAKVVVAGSVEMFADSADQIVSGNNSAMFTDIIAQMVGDSDLATSVIPTKDYTLSAITVDAAAGILYGLGLMIVLPVIMMILGIVIWASRRKK
;
A
#
# COMPACT_ATOMS: atom_id res chain seq x y z
N MET A 1 -22.01 -39.70 0.21
CA MET A 1 -21.60 -38.32 0.60
C MET A 1 -22.75 -37.34 0.35
N PHE A 2 -23.25 -37.18 -0.89
CA PHE A 2 -24.26 -36.18 -1.23
C PHE A 2 -25.57 -36.29 -0.42
N ALA A 3 -26.04 -37.52 -0.17
CA ALA A 3 -27.25 -37.76 0.65
C ALA A 3 -27.04 -37.29 2.11
N ILE A 4 -25.84 -37.48 2.67
CA ILE A 4 -25.50 -37.03 4.02
C ILE A 4 -25.43 -35.50 4.05
N LEU A 5 -24.72 -34.87 3.10
CA LEU A 5 -24.68 -33.43 2.95
C LEU A 5 -26.08 -32.81 2.89
N LYS A 6 -26.96 -33.34 2.00
CA LYS A 6 -28.33 -32.86 1.85
C LYS A 6 -29.13 -33.00 3.14
N ARG A 7 -28.94 -34.10 3.87
CA ARG A 7 -29.60 -34.35 5.17
C ARG A 7 -29.13 -33.30 6.22
N GLU A 8 -27.83 -33.10 6.33
CA GLU A 8 -27.24 -32.18 7.32
C GLU A 8 -27.61 -30.73 7.02
N VAL A 9 -27.44 -30.27 5.77
CA VAL A 9 -27.90 -28.93 5.35
C VAL A 9 -29.37 -28.73 5.70
N LYS A 10 -30.21 -29.73 5.34
CA LYS A 10 -31.64 -29.69 5.68
C LYS A 10 -31.86 -29.62 7.20
N ALA A 11 -31.05 -30.30 8.01
CA ALA A 11 -31.16 -30.26 9.48
C ALA A 11 -30.84 -28.86 10.03
N TYR A 12 -29.77 -28.18 9.56
CA TYR A 12 -29.46 -26.81 9.98
C TYR A 12 -30.56 -25.80 9.64
N PHE A 13 -31.16 -25.90 8.46
CA PHE A 13 -32.25 -24.99 8.06
C PHE A 13 -33.64 -25.39 8.57
N GLN A 14 -33.78 -26.58 9.12
CA GLN A 14 -35.01 -27.04 9.78
C GLN A 14 -35.03 -26.81 11.29
N THR A 15 -33.88 -26.47 11.86
CA THR A 15 -33.70 -26.02 13.23
C THR A 15 -33.39 -24.53 13.24
N VAL A 16 -33.51 -23.88 14.41
CA VAL A 16 -33.19 -22.47 14.56
C VAL A 16 -31.67 -22.21 14.48
N THR A 17 -30.85 -23.24 14.69
CA THR A 17 -29.37 -23.09 14.86
C THR A 17 -28.68 -22.49 13.64
N GLY A 18 -28.98 -22.94 12.42
CA GLY A 18 -28.39 -22.41 11.20
C GLY A 18 -28.79 -20.93 10.95
N TRP A 19 -30.10 -20.66 11.13
CA TRP A 19 -30.62 -19.30 11.00
C TRP A 19 -30.05 -18.33 12.04
N LEU A 20 -29.91 -18.79 13.29
CA LEU A 20 -29.30 -18.00 14.37
C LEU A 20 -27.84 -17.68 14.09
N PHE A 21 -27.08 -18.66 13.57
CA PHE A 21 -25.68 -18.44 13.20
C PHE A 21 -25.57 -17.35 12.12
N ILE A 22 -26.32 -17.51 11.01
CA ILE A 22 -26.32 -16.52 9.92
C ILE A 22 -26.74 -15.14 10.44
N ALA A 23 -27.82 -15.06 11.20
CA ALA A 23 -28.29 -13.80 11.75
C ALA A 23 -27.26 -13.13 12.67
N ALA A 24 -26.57 -13.90 13.52
CA ALA A 24 -25.57 -13.36 14.44
C ALA A 24 -24.35 -12.80 13.70
N VAL A 25 -23.85 -13.52 12.71
CA VAL A 25 -22.70 -13.04 11.89
C VAL A 25 -23.08 -11.78 11.13
N LEU A 26 -24.25 -11.73 10.50
CA LEU A 26 -24.72 -10.57 9.73
C LEU A 26 -25.00 -9.34 10.60
N VAL A 27 -25.56 -9.51 11.82
CA VAL A 27 -25.76 -8.38 12.76
C VAL A 27 -24.42 -7.73 13.09
N LEU A 28 -23.43 -8.55 13.44
CA LEU A 28 -22.13 -8.05 13.88
C LEU A 28 -21.32 -7.47 12.71
N TYR A 29 -21.34 -8.13 11.56
CA TYR A 29 -20.76 -7.56 10.35
C TYR A 29 -21.44 -6.25 9.94
N GLY A 30 -22.76 -6.22 9.91
CA GLY A 30 -23.54 -5.03 9.56
C GLY A 30 -23.28 -3.85 10.50
N LEU A 31 -23.05 -4.11 11.81
CA LEU A 31 -22.68 -3.08 12.79
C LEU A 31 -21.34 -2.44 12.42
N TYR A 32 -20.29 -3.26 12.22
CA TYR A 32 -18.96 -2.74 11.89
C TYR A 32 -18.91 -2.14 10.49
N PHE A 33 -19.62 -2.72 9.52
CA PHE A 33 -19.78 -2.17 8.19
C PHE A 33 -20.44 -0.78 8.20
N TYR A 34 -21.46 -0.59 9.04
CA TYR A 34 -22.08 0.71 9.24
C TYR A 34 -21.09 1.72 9.84
N VAL A 35 -20.34 1.33 10.86
CA VAL A 35 -19.40 2.21 11.56
C VAL A 35 -18.22 2.60 10.68
N TYR A 36 -17.54 1.62 10.10
CA TYR A 36 -16.31 1.86 9.35
C TYR A 36 -16.58 2.31 7.90
N ASN A 37 -17.41 1.60 7.17
CA ASN A 37 -17.56 1.85 5.74
C ASN A 37 -18.62 2.92 5.43
N LEU A 38 -19.80 2.86 6.07
CA LEU A 38 -20.89 3.78 5.72
C LEU A 38 -20.80 5.13 6.46
N ARG A 39 -20.33 5.15 7.72
CA ARG A 39 -20.26 6.37 8.52
C ARG A 39 -18.88 7.02 8.48
N ALA A 40 -17.82 6.25 8.66
CA ALA A 40 -16.44 6.76 8.64
C ALA A 40 -15.87 6.88 7.22
N GLY A 41 -16.54 6.30 6.20
CA GLY A 41 -16.14 6.43 4.81
C GLY A 41 -14.92 5.59 4.39
N TYR A 42 -14.51 4.60 5.20
CA TYR A 42 -13.38 3.74 4.81
C TYR A 42 -13.76 2.86 3.60
N PRO A 43 -12.99 2.89 2.49
CA PRO A 43 -13.27 2.10 1.30
C PRO A 43 -12.98 0.60 1.47
N TYR A 44 -12.27 0.22 2.54
CA TYR A 44 -11.79 -1.13 2.81
C TYR A 44 -12.76 -1.93 3.68
N ILE A 45 -13.34 -3.00 3.17
CA ILE A 45 -14.19 -3.91 3.97
C ILE A 45 -13.37 -4.79 4.92
N SER A 46 -12.05 -4.89 4.71
CA SER A 46 -11.15 -5.65 5.58
C SER A 46 -11.20 -5.19 7.04
N TYR A 47 -11.38 -3.89 7.31
CA TYR A 47 -11.59 -3.38 8.67
C TYR A 47 -12.80 -4.00 9.36
N SER A 48 -13.93 -4.10 8.63
CA SER A 48 -15.15 -4.70 9.15
C SER A 48 -15.02 -6.22 9.35
N LEU A 49 -14.29 -6.91 8.46
CA LEU A 49 -14.01 -8.34 8.59
C LEU A 49 -13.05 -8.64 9.73
N SER A 50 -11.97 -7.86 9.88
CA SER A 50 -11.01 -7.99 10.99
C SER A 50 -11.69 -7.82 12.35
N ALA A 51 -12.61 -6.85 12.47
CA ALA A 51 -13.36 -6.61 13.70
C ALA A 51 -14.24 -7.81 14.12
N ILE A 52 -14.77 -8.58 13.16
CA ILE A 52 -15.57 -9.77 13.47
C ILE A 52 -14.75 -11.07 13.57
N ALA A 53 -13.46 -11.06 13.23
CA ALA A 53 -12.61 -12.25 13.30
C ALA A 53 -12.58 -12.86 14.73
N PHE A 54 -12.44 -12.04 15.75
CA PHE A 54 -12.53 -12.48 17.15
C PHE A 54 -13.91 -13.08 17.49
N ILE A 55 -14.97 -12.53 16.92
CA ILE A 55 -16.35 -12.96 17.21
C ILE A 55 -16.62 -14.37 16.64
N MET A 56 -15.91 -14.78 15.59
CA MET A 56 -15.96 -16.13 15.06
C MET A 56 -15.58 -17.19 16.12
N LEU A 57 -14.73 -16.83 17.10
CA LEU A 57 -14.37 -17.70 18.20
C LEU A 57 -15.58 -18.09 19.08
N ILE A 58 -16.63 -17.27 19.07
CA ILE A 58 -17.87 -17.50 19.84
C ILE A 58 -18.95 -18.14 18.96
N THR A 59 -19.11 -17.67 17.71
CA THR A 59 -20.19 -18.11 16.83
C THR A 59 -19.95 -19.50 16.25
N VAL A 60 -18.70 -19.83 15.89
CA VAL A 60 -18.35 -21.15 15.34
C VAL A 60 -18.56 -22.29 16.35
N PRO A 61 -18.18 -22.19 17.64
CA PRO A 61 -18.53 -23.20 18.63
C PRO A 61 -20.03 -23.51 18.70
N VAL A 62 -20.89 -22.50 18.59
CA VAL A 62 -22.36 -22.71 18.58
C VAL A 62 -22.83 -23.50 17.35
N LEU A 63 -22.21 -23.24 16.18
CA LEU A 63 -22.53 -23.98 14.94
C LEU A 63 -22.05 -25.44 15.03
N THR A 64 -20.85 -25.68 15.59
CA THR A 64 -20.17 -26.99 15.51
C THR A 64 -20.45 -27.92 16.68
N MET A 65 -20.84 -27.39 17.86
CA MET A 65 -21.03 -28.18 19.09
C MET A 65 -21.99 -29.38 18.94
N ARG A 66 -22.95 -29.27 18.03
CA ARG A 66 -23.99 -30.31 17.84
C ARG A 66 -23.57 -31.39 16.84
N SER A 67 -22.51 -31.15 16.05
CA SER A 67 -22.22 -31.98 14.85
C SER A 67 -22.00 -33.46 15.14
N PHE A 68 -21.29 -33.79 16.22
CA PHE A 68 -21.07 -35.15 16.69
C PHE A 68 -21.50 -35.36 18.14
N ALA A 69 -21.34 -34.38 19.02
CA ALA A 69 -21.63 -34.52 20.45
C ALA A 69 -23.10 -34.83 20.71
N GLU A 70 -24.04 -34.24 19.94
CA GLU A 70 -25.47 -34.52 20.07
C GLU A 70 -25.82 -35.95 19.63
N GLU A 71 -25.28 -36.43 18.50
CA GLU A 71 -25.48 -37.80 18.03
C GLU A 71 -24.90 -38.83 19.00
N ARG A 72 -23.79 -38.51 19.65
CA ARG A 72 -23.18 -39.33 20.71
C ARG A 72 -24.05 -39.39 21.95
N HIS A 73 -24.54 -38.25 22.41
CA HIS A 73 -25.38 -38.17 23.58
C HIS A 73 -26.71 -38.98 23.39
N SER A 74 -27.29 -38.84 22.19
CA SER A 74 -28.52 -39.55 21.83
C SER A 74 -28.30 -40.98 21.32
N ARG A 75 -27.05 -41.46 21.21
CA ARG A 75 -26.62 -42.76 20.66
C ARG A 75 -27.10 -43.02 19.20
N THR A 76 -27.48 -41.99 18.47
CA THR A 76 -27.88 -42.11 17.07
C THR A 76 -26.69 -42.27 16.11
N ASP A 77 -25.46 -42.02 16.58
CA ASP A 77 -24.22 -42.31 15.88
C ASP A 77 -24.07 -43.78 15.48
N GLN A 78 -24.67 -44.72 16.24
CA GLN A 78 -24.65 -46.15 15.94
C GLN A 78 -25.33 -46.47 14.60
N LEU A 79 -26.40 -45.77 14.25
CA LEU A 79 -27.09 -45.93 12.95
C LEU A 79 -26.18 -45.53 11.78
N ILE A 80 -25.42 -44.48 11.93
CA ILE A 80 -24.48 -44.01 10.92
C ILE A 80 -23.28 -44.94 10.81
N LEU A 81 -22.79 -45.42 11.96
CA LEU A 81 -21.61 -46.30 12.02
C LEU A 81 -21.89 -47.71 11.48
N THR A 82 -23.13 -48.18 11.51
CA THR A 82 -23.56 -49.48 10.95
C THR A 82 -23.97 -49.40 9.47
N ALA A 83 -24.21 -48.19 8.96
CA ALA A 83 -24.53 -47.98 7.54
C ALA A 83 -23.35 -48.34 6.62
N PRO A 84 -23.59 -48.81 5.37
CA PRO A 84 -22.54 -49.16 4.41
C PRO A 84 -21.91 -47.92 3.78
N VAL A 85 -21.46 -46.97 4.61
CA VAL A 85 -20.85 -45.72 4.20
C VAL A 85 -19.48 -45.57 4.93
N SER A 86 -18.44 -45.12 4.21
CA SER A 86 -17.13 -44.85 4.84
C SER A 86 -17.23 -43.67 5.79
N VAL A 87 -16.50 -43.73 6.91
CA VAL A 87 -16.47 -42.68 7.93
C VAL A 87 -16.00 -41.33 7.33
N GLY A 88 -15.05 -41.36 6.41
CA GLY A 88 -14.60 -40.14 5.72
C GLY A 88 -15.68 -39.43 4.95
N LYS A 89 -16.62 -40.19 4.30
CA LYS A 89 -17.78 -39.60 3.60
C LYS A 89 -18.80 -38.97 4.57
N VAL A 90 -18.89 -39.48 5.80
CA VAL A 90 -19.75 -38.92 6.85
C VAL A 90 -19.16 -37.63 7.37
N VAL A 91 -17.87 -37.64 7.76
CA VAL A 91 -17.12 -36.49 8.26
C VAL A 91 -17.18 -35.36 7.21
N LEU A 92 -16.79 -35.66 5.98
CA LEU A 92 -16.78 -34.66 4.91
C LEU A 92 -18.18 -34.10 4.62
N GLY A 93 -19.23 -34.95 4.65
CA GLY A 93 -20.61 -34.50 4.44
C GLY A 93 -21.13 -33.57 5.53
N LYS A 94 -20.77 -33.81 6.80
CA LYS A 94 -21.09 -32.93 7.94
C LYS A 94 -20.30 -31.60 7.86
N TYR A 95 -19.00 -31.69 7.58
CA TYR A 95 -18.14 -30.50 7.43
C TYR A 95 -18.67 -29.57 6.32
N LEU A 96 -18.90 -30.11 5.14
CA LEU A 96 -19.41 -29.33 4.00
C LEU A 96 -20.79 -28.72 4.27
N ALA A 97 -21.63 -29.35 5.11
CA ALA A 97 -22.90 -28.75 5.49
C ALA A 97 -22.72 -27.50 6.37
N MET A 98 -21.80 -27.52 7.33
CA MET A 98 -21.48 -26.36 8.17
C MET A 98 -20.77 -25.26 7.36
N ALA A 99 -19.80 -25.64 6.52
CA ALA A 99 -19.13 -24.71 5.62
C ALA A 99 -20.13 -24.05 4.64
N PHE A 100 -21.14 -24.80 4.17
CA PHE A 100 -22.20 -24.24 3.32
C PHE A 100 -23.04 -23.19 4.05
N VAL A 101 -23.40 -23.41 5.34
CA VAL A 101 -24.11 -22.41 6.15
C VAL A 101 -23.28 -21.13 6.26
N PHE A 102 -21.99 -21.24 6.56
CA PHE A 102 -21.08 -20.10 6.65
C PHE A 102 -20.86 -19.41 5.29
N THR A 103 -20.81 -20.17 4.19
CA THR A 103 -20.66 -19.62 2.84
C THR A 103 -21.82 -18.68 2.46
N ILE A 104 -23.02 -18.89 3.01
CA ILE A 104 -24.15 -17.98 2.77
C ILE A 104 -23.83 -16.58 3.33
N ASP A 105 -23.28 -16.49 4.54
CA ASP A 105 -22.84 -15.23 5.12
C ASP A 105 -21.80 -14.56 4.22
N MET A 106 -20.81 -15.33 3.78
CA MET A 106 -19.72 -14.82 2.95
C MET A 106 -20.19 -14.33 1.58
N VAL A 107 -21.19 -14.98 0.98
CA VAL A 107 -21.80 -14.50 -0.28
C VAL A 107 -22.51 -13.17 -0.08
N ILE A 108 -23.21 -13.00 1.04
CA ILE A 108 -23.87 -11.72 1.36
C ILE A 108 -22.82 -10.62 1.61
N ILE A 109 -21.78 -10.93 2.36
CA ILE A 109 -20.64 -10.00 2.63
C ILE A 109 -19.94 -9.62 1.33
N ALA A 110 -19.73 -10.58 0.41
CA ALA A 110 -19.08 -10.32 -0.88
C ALA A 110 -19.85 -9.36 -1.80
N ILE A 111 -21.12 -9.09 -1.53
CA ILE A 111 -21.91 -8.10 -2.27
C ILE A 111 -21.62 -6.68 -1.77
N THR A 112 -21.18 -6.51 -0.53
CA THR A 112 -21.04 -5.18 0.08
C THR A 112 -20.01 -4.26 -0.61
N PRO A 113 -18.84 -4.72 -1.13
CA PRO A 113 -17.95 -3.84 -1.91
C PRO A 113 -18.62 -3.29 -3.16
N LEU A 114 -19.46 -4.09 -3.83
CA LEU A 114 -20.18 -3.66 -5.02
C LEU A 114 -21.21 -2.55 -4.71
N LEU A 115 -21.82 -2.59 -3.52
CA LEU A 115 -22.72 -1.53 -3.08
C LEU A 115 -21.97 -0.22 -2.83
N LEU A 116 -20.75 -0.30 -2.30
CA LEU A 116 -19.92 0.88 -2.02
C LEU A 116 -19.38 1.55 -3.28
N MET A 117 -19.21 0.85 -4.40
CA MET A 117 -18.71 1.40 -5.67
C MET A 117 -19.54 2.60 -6.19
N SER A 118 -20.79 2.72 -5.77
CA SER A 118 -21.64 3.87 -6.15
C SER A 118 -21.26 5.17 -5.41
N TYR A 119 -20.38 5.11 -4.43
CA TYR A 119 -20.04 6.22 -3.52
C TYR A 119 -18.55 6.60 -3.57
N GLY A 120 -17.75 5.92 -4.37
CA GLY A 120 -16.34 6.22 -4.56
C GLY A 120 -15.52 5.02 -5.05
N THR A 121 -14.22 5.20 -5.11
CA THR A 121 -13.28 4.16 -5.56
C THR A 121 -13.11 3.10 -4.47
N ILE A 122 -13.43 1.85 -4.80
CA ILE A 122 -13.34 0.71 -3.87
C ILE A 122 -12.28 -0.27 -4.36
N PRO A 123 -11.35 -0.71 -3.50
CA PRO A 123 -10.32 -1.68 -3.82
C PRO A 123 -10.92 -3.08 -3.90
N LEU A 124 -11.44 -3.47 -5.06
CA LEU A 124 -12.10 -4.78 -5.24
C LEU A 124 -11.14 -5.95 -5.04
N GLY A 125 -9.89 -5.82 -5.50
CA GLY A 125 -8.85 -6.85 -5.31
C GLY A 125 -8.64 -7.18 -3.83
N GLU A 126 -8.37 -6.17 -3.02
CA GLU A 126 -8.21 -6.28 -1.56
C GLU A 126 -9.48 -6.80 -0.89
N SER A 127 -10.63 -6.24 -1.28
CA SER A 127 -11.93 -6.64 -0.71
C SER A 127 -12.20 -8.12 -0.91
N TYR A 128 -11.96 -8.66 -2.12
CA TYR A 128 -12.20 -10.08 -2.37
C TYR A 128 -11.09 -10.99 -1.84
N ALA A 129 -9.84 -10.52 -1.72
CA ALA A 129 -8.80 -11.23 -0.99
C ALA A 129 -9.17 -11.38 0.49
N ALA A 130 -9.62 -10.29 1.13
CA ALA A 130 -10.08 -10.31 2.52
C ALA A 130 -11.29 -11.26 2.71
N VAL A 131 -12.27 -11.25 1.80
CA VAL A 131 -13.42 -12.19 1.82
C VAL A 131 -12.94 -13.64 1.71
N LEU A 132 -11.99 -13.93 0.81
CA LEU A 132 -11.44 -15.28 0.62
C LEU A 132 -10.68 -15.73 1.88
N GLY A 133 -9.80 -14.89 2.41
CA GLY A 133 -9.04 -15.18 3.63
C GLY A 133 -9.96 -15.45 4.83
N PHE A 134 -10.98 -14.61 5.01
CA PHE A 134 -11.97 -14.79 6.07
C PHE A 134 -12.80 -16.05 5.90
N TRP A 135 -13.16 -16.41 4.67
CA TRP A 135 -13.86 -17.67 4.37
C TRP A 135 -12.99 -18.89 4.70
N LEU A 136 -11.71 -18.88 4.33
CA LEU A 136 -10.77 -19.95 4.65
C LEU A 136 -10.54 -20.07 6.17
N TYR A 137 -10.36 -18.96 6.85
CA TYR A 137 -10.24 -18.87 8.31
C TYR A 137 -11.47 -19.48 9.00
N GLY A 138 -12.68 -19.07 8.62
CA GLY A 138 -13.92 -19.62 9.18
C GLY A 138 -14.09 -21.11 8.90
N CYS A 139 -13.71 -21.59 7.70
CA CYS A 139 -13.70 -23.01 7.36
C CYS A 139 -12.70 -23.80 8.22
N ALA A 140 -11.53 -23.25 8.53
CA ALA A 140 -10.56 -23.87 9.45
C ALA A 140 -11.10 -23.91 10.90
N CYS A 141 -11.71 -22.81 11.38
CA CYS A 141 -12.37 -22.77 12.69
C CYS A 141 -13.49 -23.81 12.80
N ILE A 142 -14.30 -24.01 11.75
CA ILE A 142 -15.33 -25.06 11.70
C ILE A 142 -14.71 -26.46 11.79
N ALA A 143 -13.57 -26.70 11.13
CA ALA A 143 -12.87 -27.99 11.22
C ALA A 143 -12.37 -28.28 12.65
N VAL A 144 -11.82 -27.26 13.35
CA VAL A 144 -11.43 -27.36 14.77
C VAL A 144 -12.65 -27.72 15.63
N GLY A 145 -13.73 -26.98 15.51
CA GLY A 145 -14.94 -27.21 16.30
C GLY A 145 -15.57 -28.59 16.05
N MET A 146 -15.56 -29.04 14.81
CA MET A 146 -16.04 -30.36 14.44
C MET A 146 -15.16 -31.48 15.05
N PHE A 147 -13.84 -31.31 15.01
CA PHE A 147 -12.90 -32.25 15.63
C PHE A 147 -13.16 -32.36 17.14
N ILE A 148 -13.27 -31.25 17.84
CA ILE A 148 -13.55 -31.21 19.28
C ILE A 148 -14.92 -31.84 19.60
N SER A 149 -15.94 -31.53 18.81
CA SER A 149 -17.26 -32.15 18.94
C SER A 149 -17.21 -33.67 18.80
N SER A 150 -16.26 -34.21 18.02
CA SER A 150 -16.08 -35.67 17.90
C SER A 150 -15.43 -36.32 19.12
N LEU A 151 -14.78 -35.57 19.99
CA LEU A 151 -14.11 -36.06 21.20
C LEU A 151 -15.02 -36.10 22.44
N THR A 152 -16.09 -35.28 22.45
CA THR A 152 -16.98 -35.09 23.61
C THR A 152 -18.38 -35.65 23.38
N GLU A 153 -19.14 -35.87 24.50
CA GLU A 153 -20.57 -36.27 24.44
C GLU A 153 -21.50 -35.12 24.87
N SER A 154 -20.93 -34.05 25.42
CA SER A 154 -21.66 -32.87 25.89
C SER A 154 -21.50 -31.73 24.90
N GLN A 155 -22.59 -31.17 24.45
CA GLN A 155 -22.58 -30.01 23.55
C GLN A 155 -21.92 -28.79 24.21
N VAL A 156 -22.20 -28.53 25.50
CA VAL A 156 -21.65 -27.39 26.25
C VAL A 156 -20.11 -27.53 26.40
N ILE A 157 -19.64 -28.73 26.77
CA ILE A 157 -18.20 -28.98 26.87
C ILE A 157 -17.52 -28.82 25.51
N SER A 158 -18.17 -29.31 24.43
CA SER A 158 -17.70 -29.14 23.07
C SER A 158 -17.55 -27.66 22.71
N ALA A 159 -18.54 -26.83 23.02
CA ALA A 159 -18.51 -25.40 22.72
C ALA A 159 -17.37 -24.68 23.48
N VAL A 160 -17.25 -24.96 24.80
CA VAL A 160 -16.20 -24.32 25.62
C VAL A 160 -14.79 -24.74 25.19
N LEU A 161 -14.57 -26.04 24.94
CA LEU A 161 -13.26 -26.52 24.47
C LEU A 161 -12.92 -25.98 23.06
N THR A 162 -13.93 -25.85 22.18
CA THR A 162 -13.74 -25.26 20.87
C THR A 162 -13.33 -23.79 20.99
N PHE A 163 -14.03 -23.02 21.83
CA PHE A 163 -13.66 -21.63 22.10
C PHE A 163 -12.21 -21.51 22.60
N VAL A 164 -11.82 -22.32 23.61
CA VAL A 164 -10.45 -22.29 24.16
C VAL A 164 -9.41 -22.64 23.08
N ALA A 165 -9.67 -23.66 22.27
CA ALA A 165 -8.75 -24.04 21.19
C ALA A 165 -8.64 -22.92 20.11
N LEU A 166 -9.76 -22.37 19.67
CA LEU A 166 -9.75 -21.28 18.70
C LEU A 166 -9.09 -20.02 19.27
N PHE A 167 -9.35 -19.68 20.53
CA PHE A 167 -8.73 -18.55 21.21
C PHE A 167 -7.20 -18.72 21.31
N ALA A 168 -6.74 -19.93 21.66
CA ALA A 168 -5.32 -20.22 21.68
C ALA A 168 -4.67 -20.06 20.29
N GLY A 169 -5.32 -20.52 19.22
CA GLY A 169 -4.83 -20.32 17.86
C GLY A 169 -4.88 -18.86 17.38
N TYR A 170 -5.88 -18.11 17.82
CA TYR A 170 -5.99 -16.67 17.53
C TYR A 170 -4.89 -15.84 18.22
N MET A 171 -4.52 -16.21 19.45
CA MET A 171 -3.48 -15.53 20.23
C MET A 171 -2.08 -16.13 20.01
N MET A 172 -1.92 -17.11 19.15
CA MET A 172 -0.68 -17.90 19.08
C MET A 172 0.54 -17.05 18.67
N GLY A 173 0.38 -16.13 17.72
CA GLY A 173 1.44 -15.20 17.34
C GLY A 173 1.92 -14.39 18.55
N SER A 174 0.98 -13.78 19.31
CA SER A 174 1.31 -13.03 20.53
C SER A 174 1.96 -13.90 21.59
N ILE A 175 1.52 -15.16 21.75
CA ILE A 175 2.13 -16.12 22.69
C ILE A 175 3.56 -16.47 22.27
N CYS A 176 3.81 -16.69 20.99
CA CYS A 176 5.14 -16.96 20.47
C CYS A 176 6.09 -15.79 20.76
N ASN A 177 5.64 -14.57 20.53
CA ASN A 177 6.40 -13.35 20.79
C ASN A 177 6.73 -13.18 22.30
N LEU A 178 5.81 -13.55 23.20
CA LEU A 178 6.06 -13.56 24.65
C LEU A 178 7.09 -14.60 25.10
N ILE A 179 7.19 -15.74 24.39
CA ILE A 179 8.15 -16.81 24.73
C ILE A 179 9.55 -16.45 24.24
N SER A 180 9.67 -15.90 23.05
CA SER A 180 10.95 -15.54 22.47
C SER A 180 10.76 -14.47 21.37
N GLU A 181 11.34 -13.30 21.60
CA GLU A 181 11.33 -12.19 20.61
C GLU A 181 12.21 -12.48 19.39
N SER A 182 13.24 -13.31 19.54
CA SER A 182 14.16 -13.67 18.43
C SER A 182 13.81 -14.98 17.74
N GLY A 183 12.70 -15.62 18.16
CA GLY A 183 12.28 -16.91 17.65
C GLY A 183 13.18 -18.08 18.14
N ASN A 184 12.58 -19.21 18.46
CA ASN A 184 13.29 -20.43 18.78
C ASN A 184 12.54 -21.66 18.25
N LEU A 185 13.11 -22.85 18.41
CA LEU A 185 12.47 -24.08 17.93
C LEU A 185 11.06 -24.27 18.51
N LEU A 186 10.84 -23.86 19.77
CA LEU A 186 9.53 -23.98 20.42
C LEU A 186 8.51 -23.02 19.77
N THR A 187 8.88 -21.76 19.50
CA THR A 187 8.00 -20.80 18.86
C THR A 187 7.70 -21.19 17.41
N LYS A 188 8.66 -21.76 16.69
CA LYS A 188 8.42 -22.33 15.33
C LYS A 188 7.39 -23.47 15.36
N ILE A 189 7.44 -24.34 16.37
CA ILE A 189 6.46 -25.41 16.52
C ILE A 189 5.08 -24.86 16.92
N LEU A 190 5.02 -23.95 17.88
CA LEU A 190 3.77 -23.33 18.32
C LEU A 190 3.13 -22.49 17.21
N GLY A 191 3.92 -21.77 16.43
CA GLY A 191 3.48 -20.97 15.30
C GLY A 191 2.79 -21.80 14.18
N CYS A 192 3.02 -23.13 14.12
CA CYS A 192 2.23 -23.99 13.26
C CYS A 192 0.72 -24.02 13.59
N TYR A 193 0.32 -23.48 14.74
CA TYR A 193 -1.08 -23.36 15.16
C TYR A 193 -1.55 -21.89 15.21
N ASP A 194 -0.94 -21.03 14.45
CA ASP A 194 -1.33 -19.61 14.34
C ASP A 194 -2.42 -19.44 13.27
N PHE A 195 -3.63 -19.15 13.71
CA PHE A 195 -4.77 -18.94 12.80
C PHE A 195 -4.93 -17.49 12.35
N TYR A 196 -4.33 -16.52 13.07
CA TYR A 196 -4.57 -15.11 12.81
C TYR A 196 -3.59 -14.51 11.81
N THR A 197 -2.30 -14.80 11.92
CA THR A 197 -1.28 -14.21 11.04
C THR A 197 -1.56 -14.46 9.54
N PRO A 198 -1.93 -15.67 9.08
CA PRO A 198 -2.31 -15.85 7.68
C PRO A 198 -3.57 -15.07 7.27
N LEU A 199 -4.52 -14.85 8.19
CA LEU A 199 -5.69 -14.01 7.94
C LEU A 199 -5.30 -12.55 7.76
N ASP A 200 -4.40 -12.05 8.60
CA ASP A 200 -3.94 -10.66 8.59
C ASP A 200 -3.30 -10.29 7.24
N ASN A 201 -2.54 -11.19 6.62
CA ASN A 201 -2.00 -11.00 5.27
C ASN A 201 -3.12 -10.72 4.24
N PHE A 202 -4.21 -11.48 4.26
CA PHE A 202 -5.35 -11.23 3.37
C PHE A 202 -6.07 -9.91 3.68
N MET A 203 -6.13 -9.51 4.95
CA MET A 203 -6.74 -8.24 5.37
C MET A 203 -5.92 -7.03 4.93
N ASN A 204 -4.61 -7.19 4.80
CA ASN A 204 -3.67 -6.17 4.35
C ASN A 204 -3.51 -6.09 2.82
N GLY A 205 -4.33 -6.79 2.04
CA GLY A 205 -4.34 -6.68 0.58
C GLY A 205 -3.32 -7.57 -0.13
N THR A 206 -2.86 -8.66 0.50
CA THR A 206 -2.04 -9.67 -0.15
C THR A 206 -2.82 -10.96 -0.37
N LEU A 207 -2.79 -11.51 -1.59
CA LEU A 207 -3.29 -12.86 -1.84
C LEU A 207 -2.16 -13.84 -1.50
N ASP A 208 -2.16 -14.31 -0.25
CA ASP A 208 -1.14 -15.18 0.31
C ASP A 208 -1.43 -16.65 -0.03
N VAL A 209 -0.64 -17.22 -0.96
CA VAL A 209 -0.71 -18.64 -1.33
C VAL A 209 -0.28 -19.53 -0.14
N ALA A 210 0.69 -19.08 0.66
CA ALA A 210 1.12 -19.82 1.84
C ALA A 210 -0.02 -19.92 2.87
N GLY A 211 -0.77 -18.83 3.08
CA GLY A 211 -1.97 -18.81 3.91
C GLY A 211 -3.08 -19.74 3.39
N ILE A 212 -3.29 -19.79 2.06
CA ILE A 212 -4.25 -20.74 1.45
C ILE A 212 -3.83 -22.18 1.75
N VAL A 213 -2.57 -22.52 1.49
CA VAL A 213 -2.04 -23.87 1.75
C VAL A 213 -2.13 -24.23 3.22
N TYR A 214 -1.82 -23.28 4.10
CA TYR A 214 -1.95 -23.45 5.54
C TYR A 214 -3.38 -23.84 5.95
N TYR A 215 -4.37 -23.04 5.57
CA TYR A 215 -5.76 -23.34 5.95
C TYR A 215 -6.25 -24.66 5.33
N VAL A 216 -5.93 -24.95 4.07
CA VAL A 216 -6.34 -26.19 3.41
C VAL A 216 -5.71 -27.41 4.08
N THR A 217 -4.42 -27.35 4.43
CA THR A 217 -3.71 -28.46 5.10
C THR A 217 -4.20 -28.68 6.52
N ILE A 218 -4.45 -27.62 7.30
CA ILE A 218 -5.05 -27.71 8.64
C ILE A 218 -6.46 -28.29 8.58
N ILE A 219 -7.31 -27.84 7.65
CA ILE A 219 -8.64 -28.42 7.44
C ILE A 219 -8.52 -29.91 7.13
N GLY A 220 -7.64 -30.28 6.21
CA GLY A 220 -7.39 -31.69 5.86
C GLY A 220 -6.94 -32.54 7.04
N LEU A 221 -5.99 -32.03 7.84
CA LEU A 221 -5.52 -32.68 9.06
C LEU A 221 -6.66 -32.91 10.07
N LEU A 222 -7.44 -31.85 10.36
CA LEU A 222 -8.53 -31.91 11.35
C LEU A 222 -9.66 -32.82 10.93
N LEU A 223 -10.01 -32.82 9.63
CA LEU A 223 -10.99 -33.78 9.07
C LEU A 223 -10.49 -35.23 9.18
N PHE A 224 -9.19 -35.46 8.91
CA PHE A 224 -8.58 -36.76 9.08
C PHE A 224 -8.62 -37.20 10.56
N LEU A 225 -8.22 -36.33 11.49
CA LEU A 225 -8.25 -36.59 12.94
C LEU A 225 -9.69 -36.86 13.42
N THR A 226 -10.67 -36.11 12.93
CA THR A 226 -12.09 -36.36 13.18
C THR A 226 -12.50 -37.77 12.71
N GLY A 227 -12.05 -38.16 11.51
CA GLY A 227 -12.27 -39.48 10.96
C GLY A 227 -11.69 -40.59 11.84
N GLN A 228 -10.45 -40.41 12.33
CA GLN A 228 -9.79 -41.35 13.26
C GLN A 228 -10.52 -41.43 14.62
N SER A 229 -10.95 -40.27 15.17
CA SER A 229 -11.74 -40.23 16.41
C SER A 229 -13.03 -41.02 16.30
N VAL A 230 -13.77 -40.85 15.21
CA VAL A 230 -15.03 -41.60 14.94
C VAL A 230 -14.74 -43.06 14.67
N GLN A 231 -13.67 -43.39 13.94
CA GLN A 231 -13.32 -44.78 13.58
C GLN A 231 -12.86 -45.59 14.78
N LYS A 232 -12.18 -44.97 15.77
CA LYS A 232 -11.72 -45.60 17.04
C LYS A 232 -12.89 -46.30 17.77
N ARG A 233 -14.11 -45.86 17.62
CA ARG A 233 -15.29 -46.45 18.25
C ARG A 233 -15.75 -47.74 17.63
N ARG A 234 -15.35 -48.01 16.37
CA ARG A 234 -15.62 -49.30 15.70
C ARG A 234 -14.68 -50.43 16.15
N TRP A 235 -13.66 -50.08 16.97
CA TRP A 235 -12.67 -51.07 17.39
C TRP A 235 -13.20 -51.88 18.58
N SER A 236 -13.28 -53.19 18.39
CA SER A 236 -13.57 -54.10 19.49
C SER A 236 -12.27 -54.26 20.33
N ILE A 237 -12.39 -54.23 21.65
CA ILE A 237 -11.30 -54.52 22.60
C ILE A 237 -10.96 -55.99 22.51
N SER A 238 -9.97 -56.37 21.70
CA SER A 238 -9.47 -57.73 21.59
C SER A 238 -7.94 -57.66 21.51
N SER A 239 -7.26 -58.52 22.25
CA SER A 239 -5.79 -58.58 22.30
C SER A 239 -5.09 -58.80 20.95
N LYS A 240 -5.81 -59.31 19.94
CA LYS A 240 -5.31 -59.47 18.55
C LYS A 240 -5.38 -58.18 17.69
N LYS A 241 -5.92 -57.05 18.17
CA LYS A 241 -6.08 -55.79 17.44
C LYS A 241 -5.21 -54.63 17.90
N ILE A 242 -4.16 -54.90 18.68
CA ILE A 242 -3.14 -53.91 19.04
C ILE A 242 -2.47 -53.32 17.78
N SER A 243 -2.33 -54.11 16.71
CA SER A 243 -1.80 -53.68 15.42
C SER A 243 -2.62 -52.56 14.77
N THR A 244 -3.97 -52.56 14.91
CA THR A 244 -4.83 -51.50 14.33
C THR A 244 -4.67 -50.17 15.07
N GLY A 245 -4.49 -50.19 16.38
CA GLY A 245 -4.19 -48.98 17.17
C GLY A 245 -2.83 -48.41 16.84
N VAL A 246 -1.81 -49.22 16.75
CA VAL A 246 -0.45 -48.78 16.32
C VAL A 246 -0.45 -48.21 14.92
N PHE A 247 -1.15 -48.88 13.98
CA PHE A 247 -1.28 -48.37 12.58
C PHE A 247 -1.99 -47.01 12.54
N SER A 248 -3.10 -46.85 13.27
CA SER A 248 -3.81 -45.56 13.33
C SER A 248 -2.95 -44.45 13.93
N THR A 249 -2.21 -44.76 15.03
CA THR A 249 -1.29 -43.79 15.66
C THR A 249 -0.16 -43.41 14.66
N GLY A 250 0.41 -44.42 13.97
CA GLY A 250 1.41 -44.16 12.94
C GLY A 250 0.88 -43.26 11.77
N MET A 251 -0.36 -43.50 11.34
CA MET A 251 -1.00 -42.63 10.33
C MET A 251 -1.25 -41.20 10.84
N ILE A 252 -1.61 -41.03 12.10
CA ILE A 252 -1.79 -39.68 12.71
C ILE A 252 -0.45 -38.93 12.70
N ILE A 253 0.63 -39.59 13.19
CA ILE A 253 1.97 -39.00 13.19
C ILE A 253 2.42 -38.66 11.76
N ALA A 254 2.21 -39.56 10.82
CA ALA A 254 2.56 -39.33 9.41
C ALA A 254 1.77 -38.13 8.81
N MET A 255 0.47 -38.02 9.09
CA MET A 255 -0.35 -36.92 8.59
C MET A 255 0.06 -35.56 9.19
N VAL A 256 0.36 -35.54 10.51
CA VAL A 256 0.90 -34.34 11.16
C VAL A 256 2.26 -33.96 10.54
N ALA A 257 3.15 -34.93 10.37
CA ALA A 257 4.46 -34.67 9.74
C ALA A 257 4.32 -34.13 8.32
N VAL A 258 3.43 -34.72 7.49
CA VAL A 258 3.17 -34.20 6.14
C VAL A 258 2.64 -32.79 6.17
N THR A 259 1.68 -32.48 7.07
CA THR A 259 1.15 -31.12 7.21
C THR A 259 2.26 -30.12 7.57
N VAL A 260 3.10 -30.45 8.55
CA VAL A 260 4.22 -29.59 8.96
C VAL A 260 5.21 -29.40 7.82
N VAL A 261 5.61 -30.49 7.16
CA VAL A 261 6.61 -30.43 6.04
C VAL A 261 6.07 -29.60 4.87
N VAL A 262 4.79 -29.77 4.51
CA VAL A 262 4.19 -28.98 3.41
C VAL A 262 4.16 -27.49 3.74
N ASN A 263 3.76 -27.13 4.96
CA ASN A 263 3.72 -25.73 5.38
C ASN A 263 5.13 -25.11 5.50
N LEU A 264 6.10 -25.83 6.05
CA LEU A 264 7.48 -25.36 6.10
C LEU A 264 8.07 -25.19 4.70
N PHE A 265 7.80 -26.12 3.78
CA PHE A 265 8.26 -26.02 2.39
C PHE A 265 7.69 -24.78 1.70
N VAL A 266 6.39 -24.51 1.88
CA VAL A 266 5.77 -23.34 1.24
C VAL A 266 6.25 -22.03 1.88
N ALA A 267 6.53 -22.02 3.18
CA ALA A 267 7.07 -20.85 3.89
C ALA A 267 8.50 -20.47 3.46
N GLU A 268 9.28 -21.42 2.93
CA GLU A 268 10.64 -21.17 2.40
C GLU A 268 10.64 -20.79 0.90
N LEU A 269 9.47 -20.73 0.26
CA LEU A 269 9.39 -20.28 -1.13
C LEU A 269 9.51 -18.75 -1.20
N PRO A 270 10.13 -18.19 -2.26
CA PRO A 270 10.23 -16.75 -2.43
C PRO A 270 8.87 -16.03 -2.33
N ALA A 271 8.82 -14.89 -1.67
CA ALA A 271 7.61 -14.08 -1.51
C ALA A 271 7.01 -13.68 -2.86
N THR A 272 7.84 -13.49 -3.89
CA THR A 272 7.39 -13.22 -5.27
C THR A 272 6.51 -14.31 -5.87
N TRP A 273 6.57 -15.56 -5.36
CA TRP A 273 5.75 -16.69 -5.82
C TRP A 273 4.55 -16.96 -4.90
N THR A 274 4.68 -16.60 -3.63
CA THR A 274 3.68 -16.94 -2.61
C THR A 274 2.78 -15.77 -2.22
N SER A 275 3.18 -14.52 -2.49
CA SER A 275 2.44 -13.32 -2.11
C SER A 275 2.17 -12.46 -3.35
N ILE A 276 0.89 -12.35 -3.73
CA ILE A 276 0.43 -11.53 -4.84
C ILE A 276 -0.18 -10.26 -4.25
N ASP A 277 0.40 -9.11 -4.62
CA ASP A 277 -0.13 -7.80 -4.26
C ASP A 277 -1.42 -7.53 -5.05
N VAL A 278 -2.53 -7.40 -4.34
CA VAL A 278 -3.84 -7.03 -4.89
C VAL A 278 -4.30 -5.66 -4.41
N THR A 279 -3.39 -4.89 -3.78
CA THR A 279 -3.67 -3.52 -3.38
C THR A 279 -3.90 -2.64 -4.60
N SER A 280 -4.82 -1.70 -4.51
CA SER A 280 -5.09 -0.75 -5.61
C SER A 280 -3.93 0.20 -5.84
N THR A 281 -3.20 0.54 -4.78
CA THR A 281 -2.03 1.41 -4.78
C THR A 281 -0.72 0.66 -5.03
N LYS A 282 -0.76 -0.68 -5.17
CA LYS A 282 0.39 -1.56 -5.39
C LYS A 282 1.51 -1.37 -4.36
N ILE A 283 1.12 -1.22 -3.08
CA ILE A 283 2.05 -0.93 -1.98
C ILE A 283 3.22 -1.92 -1.92
N TYR A 284 2.95 -3.21 -2.13
CA TYR A 284 3.98 -4.26 -2.07
C TYR A 284 4.67 -4.55 -3.41
N SER A 285 4.14 -4.04 -4.53
CA SER A 285 4.72 -4.28 -5.86
C SER A 285 6.00 -3.45 -6.00
N ILE A 286 7.07 -4.06 -6.47
CA ILE A 286 8.31 -3.37 -6.78
C ILE A 286 8.25 -2.90 -8.23
N THR A 287 8.67 -1.67 -8.50
CA THR A 287 8.71 -1.08 -9.85
C THR A 287 9.67 -1.85 -10.77
N ASP A 288 9.50 -1.70 -12.08
CA ASP A 288 10.37 -2.40 -13.01
C ASP A 288 11.78 -1.80 -13.01
N ASP A 289 11.92 -0.51 -12.79
CA ASP A 289 13.21 0.19 -12.65
C ASP A 289 14.01 -0.36 -11.47
N THR A 290 13.38 -0.47 -10.29
CA THR A 290 14.00 -1.11 -9.12
C THR A 290 14.37 -2.56 -9.40
N LYS A 291 13.50 -3.34 -10.05
CA LYS A 291 13.79 -4.76 -10.37
C LYS A 291 15.00 -4.90 -11.31
N ASP A 292 15.08 -4.03 -12.31
CA ASP A 292 16.17 -4.09 -13.28
C ASP A 292 17.49 -3.64 -12.66
N TYR A 293 17.45 -2.62 -11.81
CA TYR A 293 18.60 -2.21 -11.01
C TYR A 293 19.08 -3.34 -10.07
N LEU A 294 18.18 -3.94 -9.28
CA LEU A 294 18.54 -5.03 -8.35
C LEU A 294 19.10 -6.28 -9.04
N LYS A 295 18.68 -6.57 -10.27
CA LYS A 295 19.24 -7.68 -11.08
C LYS A 295 20.65 -7.36 -11.61
N SER A 296 20.94 -6.08 -11.85
CA SER A 296 22.26 -5.64 -12.33
C SER A 296 23.27 -5.45 -11.20
N LEU A 297 22.86 -5.60 -9.94
CA LEU A 297 23.69 -5.39 -8.77
C LEU A 297 24.79 -6.48 -8.68
N ASP A 298 26.05 -6.05 -8.67
CA ASP A 298 27.24 -6.92 -8.57
C ASP A 298 27.89 -6.90 -7.17
N GLU A 299 27.51 -5.97 -6.30
CA GLU A 299 28.07 -5.79 -4.96
C GLU A 299 27.11 -6.32 -3.87
N ASP A 300 27.69 -6.96 -2.84
CA ASP A 300 26.92 -7.49 -1.72
C ASP A 300 26.47 -6.36 -0.78
N VAL A 301 25.17 -6.25 -0.54
CA VAL A 301 24.52 -5.28 0.34
C VAL A 301 23.79 -5.99 1.47
N THR A 302 24.04 -5.56 2.70
CA THR A 302 23.30 -6.05 3.87
C THR A 302 22.39 -4.95 4.42
N ILE A 303 21.11 -5.26 4.58
CA ILE A 303 20.13 -4.36 5.19
C ILE A 303 19.86 -4.86 6.61
N TYR A 304 20.30 -4.09 7.60
CA TYR A 304 20.02 -4.36 9.02
C TYR A 304 18.74 -3.62 9.43
N VAL A 305 17.74 -4.34 9.90
CA VAL A 305 16.49 -3.77 10.40
C VAL A 305 16.53 -3.75 11.93
N LEU A 306 16.41 -2.59 12.52
CA LEU A 306 16.54 -2.38 13.96
C LEU A 306 15.18 -2.58 14.64
N VAL A 307 14.82 -3.83 14.96
CA VAL A 307 13.51 -4.14 15.51
C VAL A 307 13.52 -5.44 16.32
N SER A 308 12.63 -5.53 17.31
CA SER A 308 12.28 -6.81 17.93
C SER A 308 11.23 -7.55 17.10
N ASP A 309 11.21 -8.88 17.09
CA ASP A 309 10.24 -9.67 16.32
C ASP A 309 8.77 -9.33 16.63
N ALA A 310 8.50 -8.88 17.86
CA ALA A 310 7.16 -8.50 18.29
C ALA A 310 6.67 -7.15 17.71
N SER A 311 7.58 -6.33 17.21
CA SER A 311 7.30 -4.95 16.77
C SER A 311 7.60 -4.73 15.30
N LYS A 312 7.79 -5.81 14.51
CA LYS A 312 8.01 -5.72 13.07
C LYS A 312 6.83 -5.09 12.35
N ASP A 313 7.12 -4.16 11.48
CA ASP A 313 6.14 -3.66 10.52
C ASP A 313 5.96 -4.70 9.42
N THR A 314 4.73 -5.21 9.29
CA THR A 314 4.40 -6.28 8.33
C THR A 314 4.58 -5.83 6.88
N LYS A 315 4.28 -4.55 6.57
CA LYS A 315 4.41 -4.03 5.19
C LYS A 315 5.87 -3.86 4.81
N LEU A 316 6.66 -3.29 5.70
CA LEU A 316 8.10 -3.15 5.51
C LEU A 316 8.78 -4.52 5.39
N ASP A 317 8.40 -5.48 6.25
CA ASP A 317 8.93 -6.85 6.21
C ASP A 317 8.66 -7.53 4.86
N GLU A 318 7.45 -7.42 4.31
CA GLU A 318 7.08 -7.94 2.99
C GLU A 318 7.89 -7.28 1.86
N THR A 319 8.10 -5.96 1.92
CA THR A 319 8.93 -5.23 0.96
C THR A 319 10.37 -5.72 1.00
N LEU A 320 10.95 -5.87 2.18
CA LEU A 320 12.33 -6.35 2.37
C LEU A 320 12.52 -7.79 1.87
N GLN A 321 11.57 -8.68 2.13
CA GLN A 321 11.58 -10.04 1.59
C GLN A 321 11.57 -10.06 0.06
N ARG A 322 10.83 -9.13 -0.56
CA ARG A 322 10.82 -8.99 -2.03
C ARG A 322 12.18 -8.54 -2.56
N TYR A 323 12.81 -7.56 -1.91
CA TYR A 323 14.16 -7.13 -2.27
C TYR A 323 15.17 -8.28 -2.18
N GLU A 324 15.17 -9.03 -1.07
CA GLU A 324 16.04 -10.21 -0.90
C GLU A 324 15.77 -11.29 -1.94
N SER A 325 14.51 -11.46 -2.40
CA SER A 325 14.15 -12.44 -3.42
C SER A 325 14.52 -12.02 -4.85
N LEU A 326 14.70 -10.71 -5.12
CA LEU A 326 15.00 -10.16 -6.43
C LEU A 326 16.51 -10.17 -6.77
N SER A 327 17.39 -10.13 -5.75
CA SER A 327 18.83 -10.16 -5.94
C SER A 327 19.53 -11.06 -4.93
N ASN A 328 20.46 -11.91 -5.41
CA ASN A 328 21.30 -12.74 -4.55
C ASN A 328 22.35 -11.94 -3.76
N HIS A 329 22.56 -10.68 -4.13
CA HIS A 329 23.50 -9.75 -3.48
C HIS A 329 22.87 -8.98 -2.31
N ILE A 330 21.54 -9.09 -2.13
CA ILE A 330 20.85 -8.44 -1.01
C ILE A 330 20.59 -9.45 0.09
N LYS A 331 20.94 -9.07 1.34
CA LYS A 331 20.68 -9.84 2.53
C LYS A 331 20.00 -8.99 3.58
N VAL A 332 18.87 -9.44 4.12
CA VAL A 332 18.17 -8.77 5.22
C VAL A 332 18.50 -9.45 6.55
N SER A 333 18.82 -8.65 7.57
CA SER A 333 19.15 -9.13 8.91
C SER A 333 18.47 -8.29 9.98
N TYR A 334 17.77 -8.93 10.90
CA TYR A 334 17.04 -8.25 11.98
C TYR A 334 17.90 -8.17 13.23
N ILE A 335 18.06 -6.97 13.76
CA ILE A 335 18.85 -6.69 14.97
C ILE A 335 17.92 -6.15 16.05
N ASN A 336 17.82 -6.87 17.18
CA ASN A 336 17.07 -6.37 18.32
C ASN A 336 17.89 -5.29 19.06
N PRO A 337 17.43 -4.01 19.08
CA PRO A 337 18.17 -2.92 19.72
C PRO A 337 18.30 -3.10 21.23
N ALA A 338 17.35 -3.78 21.89
CA ALA A 338 17.43 -4.06 23.33
C ALA A 338 18.53 -5.07 23.66
N ALA A 339 18.79 -6.01 22.76
CA ALA A 339 19.88 -6.98 22.90
C ALA A 339 21.24 -6.42 22.47
N ASN A 340 21.26 -5.48 21.52
CA ASN A 340 22.46 -4.91 20.90
C ASN A 340 22.41 -3.38 20.88
N PRO A 341 22.39 -2.67 22.01
CA PRO A 341 22.16 -1.21 22.06
C PRO A 341 23.26 -0.37 21.39
N ALA A 342 24.48 -0.91 21.26
CA ALA A 342 25.59 -0.23 20.61
C ALA A 342 25.70 -0.49 19.11
N PHE A 343 24.78 -1.26 18.50
CA PHE A 343 24.90 -1.63 17.09
C PHE A 343 24.70 -0.40 16.18
N ALA A 344 23.64 0.36 16.39
CA ALA A 344 23.34 1.53 15.58
C ALA A 344 24.41 2.62 15.70
N ALA A 345 25.02 2.79 16.87
CA ALA A 345 26.08 3.77 17.12
C ALA A 345 27.38 3.53 16.31
N GLN A 346 27.50 2.39 15.61
CA GLN A 346 28.60 2.15 14.66
C GLN A 346 28.40 2.84 13.33
N TYR A 347 27.16 3.26 13.03
CA TYR A 347 26.76 3.79 11.72
C TYR A 347 26.18 5.20 11.79
N THR A 348 25.71 5.65 12.95
CA THR A 348 25.14 6.99 13.14
C THR A 348 25.27 7.45 14.59
N ASP A 349 25.46 8.76 14.76
CA ASP A 349 25.43 9.44 16.05
C ASP A 349 23.99 9.86 16.46
N SER A 350 23.03 9.75 15.53
CA SER A 350 21.64 10.10 15.76
C SER A 350 20.87 8.94 16.42
N SER A 351 19.84 9.26 17.18
CA SER A 351 18.92 8.26 17.70
C SER A 351 18.05 7.72 16.56
N VAL A 352 17.97 6.41 16.43
CA VAL A 352 17.14 5.72 15.42
C VAL A 352 15.88 5.15 16.05
N THR A 353 14.78 5.23 15.32
CA THR A 353 13.48 4.67 15.76
C THR A 353 13.42 3.16 15.51
N SER A 354 12.46 2.48 16.13
CA SER A 354 12.22 1.05 15.85
C SER A 354 11.75 0.86 14.41
N ASN A 355 12.17 -0.19 13.74
CA ASN A 355 12.03 -0.48 12.31
C ASN A 355 12.88 0.40 11.38
N SER A 356 13.76 1.26 11.89
CA SER A 356 14.76 1.91 11.05
C SER A 356 15.72 0.89 10.43
N MET A 357 16.29 1.22 9.28
CA MET A 357 17.14 0.34 8.52
C MET A 357 18.54 0.94 8.36
N ILE A 358 19.55 0.08 8.32
CA ILE A 358 20.92 0.44 8.02
C ILE A 358 21.34 -0.39 6.82
N VAL A 359 21.52 0.27 5.68
CA VAL A 359 22.00 -0.34 4.44
C VAL A 359 23.51 -0.24 4.40
N VAL A 360 24.20 -1.35 4.21
CA VAL A 360 25.66 -1.45 4.31
C VAL A 360 26.23 -2.22 3.13
N SER A 361 27.21 -1.64 2.44
CA SER A 361 28.07 -2.32 1.47
C SER A 361 29.50 -2.47 2.02
N SER A 362 30.42 -2.93 1.19
CA SER A 362 31.84 -2.98 1.53
C SER A 362 32.48 -1.59 1.72
N ALA A 363 31.94 -0.57 1.04
CA ALA A 363 32.49 0.77 0.96
C ALA A 363 31.82 1.76 1.92
N ARG A 364 30.50 1.68 2.10
CA ARG A 364 29.70 2.72 2.76
C ARG A 364 28.49 2.14 3.50
N SER A 365 27.86 3.02 4.27
CA SER A 365 26.59 2.73 4.92
C SER A 365 25.67 3.95 4.84
N ARG A 366 24.35 3.70 4.79
CA ARG A 366 23.30 4.72 4.90
C ARG A 366 22.23 4.25 5.87
N VAL A 367 21.81 5.16 6.73
CA VAL A 367 20.71 4.93 7.67
C VAL A 367 19.43 5.48 7.07
N ILE A 368 18.37 4.70 7.13
CA ILE A 368 17.00 5.10 6.78
C ILE A 368 16.21 5.12 8.08
N ASP A 369 15.73 6.28 8.52
CA ASP A 369 14.84 6.32 9.67
C ASP A 369 13.46 5.78 9.30
N TYR A 370 12.80 5.09 10.26
CA TYR A 370 11.47 4.55 10.01
C TYR A 370 10.41 5.63 9.74
N ASN A 371 10.64 6.85 10.21
CA ASN A 371 9.75 7.96 9.92
C ASN A 371 9.76 8.35 8.43
N ASP A 372 10.84 8.05 7.69
CA ASP A 372 10.97 8.34 6.27
C ASP A 372 10.36 7.24 5.38
N VAL A 373 9.99 6.09 5.99
CA VAL A 373 9.29 4.99 5.30
C VAL A 373 7.84 5.32 5.00
N TYR A 374 7.24 6.20 5.80
CA TYR A 374 5.87 6.64 5.65
C TYR A 374 5.77 8.15 5.56
N THR A 375 5.01 8.64 4.59
CA THR A 375 4.61 10.04 4.57
C THR A 375 3.32 10.25 5.34
N TYR A 376 3.09 11.48 5.81
CA TYR A 376 2.00 11.77 6.71
C TYR A 376 1.31 13.08 6.35
N SER A 377 -0.01 13.05 6.28
CA SER A 377 -0.83 14.26 6.23
C SER A 377 -1.28 14.68 7.64
N TYR A 378 -1.44 15.98 7.83
CA TYR A 378 -1.91 16.55 9.07
C TYR A 378 -3.25 17.25 8.85
N ASP A 379 -4.30 16.73 9.47
CA ASP A 379 -5.61 17.37 9.45
C ASP A 379 -5.71 18.41 10.56
N TYR A 380 -5.61 19.67 10.20
CA TYR A 380 -5.68 20.80 11.13
C TYR A 380 -7.07 20.96 11.77
N SER A 381 -8.13 20.42 11.19
CA SER A 381 -9.49 20.50 11.72
C SER A 381 -9.73 19.54 12.89
N SER A 382 -9.13 18.35 12.80
CA SER A 382 -9.23 17.29 13.83
C SER A 382 -7.97 17.16 14.69
N TYR A 383 -6.92 17.91 14.40
CA TYR A 383 -5.57 17.79 15.01
C TYR A 383 -5.02 16.35 14.96
N SER A 384 -5.32 15.63 13.88
CA SER A 384 -4.86 14.25 13.70
C SER A 384 -3.83 14.15 12.59
N ARG A 385 -2.84 13.28 12.81
CA ARG A 385 -1.85 12.88 11.81
C ARG A 385 -2.30 11.53 11.25
N SER A 386 -2.36 11.39 9.92
CA SER A 386 -2.65 10.13 9.23
C SER A 386 -1.55 9.81 8.23
N ILE A 387 -1.30 8.52 8.04
CA ILE A 387 -0.38 8.05 7.00
C ILE A 387 -1.08 8.25 5.64
N ASP A 388 -0.42 8.93 4.71
CA ASP A 388 -0.90 9.14 3.35
C ASP A 388 -0.04 8.46 2.28
N GLY A 389 1.25 8.23 2.53
CA GLY A 389 2.14 7.55 1.60
C GLY A 389 3.00 6.47 2.24
N TYR A 390 3.53 5.59 1.38
CA TYR A 390 4.47 4.52 1.71
C TYR A 390 5.66 4.57 0.75
N ASP A 391 6.84 4.84 1.29
CA ASP A 391 8.05 5.17 0.55
C ASP A 391 9.22 4.19 0.76
N ALA A 392 8.96 3.03 1.32
CA ALA A 392 10.02 2.04 1.59
C ALA A 392 10.83 1.68 0.35
N GLU A 393 10.20 1.60 -0.83
CA GLU A 393 10.89 1.30 -2.08
C GLU A 393 11.83 2.44 -2.49
N GLY A 394 11.36 3.68 -2.46
CA GLY A 394 12.17 4.85 -2.79
C GLY A 394 13.38 4.97 -1.89
N GLN A 395 13.17 4.89 -0.57
CA GLN A 395 14.24 4.99 0.42
C GLN A 395 15.27 3.84 0.30
N LEU A 396 14.81 2.60 0.15
CA LEU A 396 15.69 1.44 0.02
C LEU A 396 16.49 1.48 -1.27
N THR A 397 15.85 1.75 -2.41
CA THR A 397 16.55 1.81 -3.70
C THR A 397 17.59 2.91 -3.70
N SER A 398 17.23 4.12 -3.24
CA SER A 398 18.18 5.23 -3.09
C SER A 398 19.35 4.88 -2.17
N ALA A 399 19.11 4.25 -1.03
CA ALA A 399 20.16 3.87 -0.11
C ALA A 399 21.08 2.77 -0.69
N ILE A 400 20.53 1.79 -1.43
CA ILE A 400 21.33 0.77 -2.10
C ILE A 400 22.19 1.41 -3.18
N GLN A 401 21.64 2.30 -4.00
CA GLN A 401 22.39 3.07 -5.00
C GLN A 401 23.52 3.85 -4.36
N TYR A 402 23.25 4.55 -3.27
CA TYR A 402 24.27 5.31 -2.53
C TYR A 402 25.44 4.44 -2.05
N VAL A 403 25.16 3.28 -1.46
CA VAL A 403 26.20 2.45 -0.88
C VAL A 403 27.03 1.69 -1.92
N THR A 404 26.50 1.54 -3.15
CA THR A 404 27.15 0.82 -4.25
C THR A 404 27.71 1.70 -5.36
N MET A 405 27.53 3.04 -5.25
CA MET A 405 28.08 3.96 -6.24
C MET A 405 29.63 4.05 -6.15
N ASP A 406 30.29 4.18 -7.28
CA ASP A 406 31.77 4.30 -7.36
C ASP A 406 32.26 5.68 -6.91
N SER A 407 31.46 6.74 -7.16
CA SER A 407 31.82 8.11 -6.78
C SER A 407 31.75 8.36 -5.27
N THR A 408 32.71 9.10 -4.73
CA THR A 408 32.70 9.55 -3.33
C THR A 408 32.07 10.92 -3.13
N GLU A 409 31.86 11.69 -4.20
CA GLU A 409 31.30 13.03 -4.18
C GLU A 409 29.92 13.01 -4.83
N LEU A 410 28.90 13.46 -4.10
CA LEU A 410 27.55 13.62 -4.62
C LEU A 410 27.48 14.90 -5.45
N PRO A 411 26.71 14.94 -6.56
CA PRO A 411 26.41 16.19 -7.26
C PRO A 411 25.72 17.18 -6.32
N VAL A 412 26.04 18.46 -6.46
CA VAL A 412 25.44 19.50 -5.66
C VAL A 412 24.55 20.37 -6.53
N ILE A 413 23.28 20.48 -6.14
CA ILE A 413 22.36 21.49 -6.68
C ILE A 413 22.30 22.64 -5.70
N TYR A 414 22.50 23.84 -6.20
CA TYR A 414 22.41 25.05 -5.40
C TYR A 414 21.07 25.74 -5.62
N GLN A 415 20.35 25.97 -4.52
CA GLN A 415 19.18 26.84 -4.52
C GLN A 415 19.63 28.28 -4.26
N VAL A 416 19.39 29.18 -5.23
CA VAL A 416 19.73 30.58 -5.11
C VAL A 416 18.87 31.24 -4.03
N SER A 417 19.47 32.09 -3.22
CA SER A 417 18.81 32.78 -2.12
C SER A 417 19.32 34.24 -2.01
N GLY A 418 18.46 35.12 -1.54
CA GLY A 418 18.78 36.55 -1.34
C GLY A 418 17.91 37.51 -2.13
N HIS A 419 17.10 37.04 -3.07
CA HIS A 419 16.21 37.83 -3.91
C HIS A 419 14.72 37.51 -3.64
N GLY A 420 14.41 36.97 -2.44
CA GLY A 420 13.08 36.64 -2.02
C GLY A 420 12.52 35.40 -2.70
N GLU A 421 13.37 34.48 -3.07
CA GLU A 421 13.03 33.17 -3.63
C GLU A 421 12.20 32.36 -2.65
N THR A 422 11.29 31.58 -3.17
CA THR A 422 10.49 30.62 -2.39
C THR A 422 11.31 29.34 -2.19
N ALA A 423 11.44 28.87 -0.96
CA ALA A 423 12.06 27.57 -0.69
C ALA A 423 11.24 26.45 -1.37
N LEU A 424 11.93 25.43 -1.89
CA LEU A 424 11.26 24.22 -2.36
C LEU A 424 10.49 23.58 -1.20
N SER A 425 9.31 23.06 -1.48
CA SER A 425 8.56 22.33 -0.47
C SER A 425 9.17 20.95 -0.17
N GLY A 426 8.77 20.36 0.97
CA GLY A 426 9.43 19.17 1.51
C GLY A 426 9.50 18.00 0.55
N GLY A 427 8.42 17.71 -0.20
CA GLY A 427 8.40 16.61 -1.16
C GLY A 427 9.37 16.76 -2.32
N PHE A 428 9.58 18.00 -2.80
CA PHE A 428 10.56 18.27 -3.87
C PHE A 428 12.01 18.25 -3.36
N THR A 429 12.25 18.72 -2.13
CA THR A 429 13.56 18.57 -1.47
C THR A 429 13.91 17.09 -1.28
N GLU A 430 12.95 16.30 -0.79
CA GLU A 430 13.12 14.86 -0.60
C GLU A 430 13.39 14.12 -1.92
N ALA A 431 12.77 14.55 -3.04
CA ALA A 431 13.04 13.98 -4.36
C ALA A 431 14.52 14.17 -4.78
N ILE A 432 15.11 15.34 -4.51
CA ILE A 432 16.53 15.61 -4.74
C ILE A 432 17.41 14.70 -3.86
N GLU A 433 17.08 14.57 -2.58
CA GLU A 433 17.83 13.73 -1.64
C GLU A 433 17.75 12.24 -1.99
N LYS A 434 16.59 11.77 -2.45
CA LYS A 434 16.38 10.39 -2.95
C LYS A 434 17.19 10.10 -4.21
N ALA A 435 17.42 11.12 -5.04
CA ALA A 435 18.31 11.02 -6.20
C ALA A 435 19.80 10.98 -5.83
N ASN A 436 20.13 10.97 -4.55
CA ASN A 436 21.49 11.06 -4.03
C ASN A 436 22.22 12.34 -4.48
N ILE A 437 21.48 13.45 -4.51
CA ILE A 437 21.97 14.79 -4.84
C ILE A 437 21.94 15.63 -3.58
N THR A 438 22.97 16.42 -3.36
CA THR A 438 23.03 17.37 -2.24
C THR A 438 22.34 18.68 -2.64
N LEU A 439 21.36 19.13 -1.87
CA LEU A 439 20.79 20.48 -2.03
C LEU A 439 21.47 21.43 -1.05
N SER A 440 21.97 22.57 -1.54
CA SER A 440 22.65 23.60 -0.75
C SER A 440 22.15 25.00 -1.10
N ASP A 441 22.07 25.89 -0.13
CA ASP A 441 21.72 27.28 -0.36
C ASP A 441 22.93 28.06 -0.93
N LEU A 442 22.68 28.92 -1.94
CA LEU A 442 23.66 29.78 -2.55
C LEU A 442 23.23 31.24 -2.48
N ALA A 443 23.90 32.02 -1.68
CA ALA A 443 23.74 33.48 -1.66
C ALA A 443 24.74 34.13 -2.60
N LEU A 444 24.34 34.41 -3.85
CA LEU A 444 25.21 34.95 -4.90
C LEU A 444 25.97 36.21 -4.49
N LEU A 445 25.36 37.04 -3.65
CA LEU A 445 25.98 38.27 -3.13
C LEU A 445 27.27 37.99 -2.35
N LYS A 446 27.50 36.81 -1.82
CA LYS A 446 28.64 36.42 -1.01
C LYS A 446 29.73 35.71 -1.79
N GLU A 447 29.45 35.31 -3.00
CA GLU A 447 30.34 34.51 -3.84
C GLU A 447 30.84 35.35 -5.03
N ASP A 448 32.05 35.14 -5.45
CA ASP A 448 32.63 35.79 -6.64
C ASP A 448 32.08 35.22 -7.95
N ALA A 449 31.62 33.95 -7.94
CA ALA A 449 31.02 33.25 -9.06
C ALA A 449 30.16 32.07 -8.54
N VAL A 450 29.35 31.46 -9.41
CA VAL A 450 28.70 30.16 -9.11
C VAL A 450 29.81 29.11 -8.87
N PRO A 451 29.69 28.30 -7.78
CA PRO A 451 30.69 27.27 -7.45
C PRO A 451 30.93 26.30 -8.62
N GLU A 452 32.18 25.83 -8.74
CA GLU A 452 32.56 24.92 -9.85
C GLU A 452 31.97 23.53 -9.70
N ASP A 453 31.61 23.12 -8.48
CA ASP A 453 30.98 21.85 -8.15
C ASP A 453 29.44 21.89 -8.35
N ALA A 454 28.89 23.04 -8.79
CA ALA A 454 27.46 23.15 -9.06
C ALA A 454 27.05 22.28 -10.26
N ALA A 455 26.36 21.19 -10.00
CA ALA A 455 25.73 20.37 -11.03
C ALA A 455 24.55 21.09 -11.70
N ALA A 456 23.77 21.84 -10.90
CA ALA A 456 22.70 22.71 -11.39
C ALA A 456 22.39 23.84 -10.39
N LEU A 457 21.67 24.86 -10.87
CA LEU A 457 21.07 25.90 -10.04
C LEU A 457 19.54 25.80 -10.07
N ILE A 458 18.91 26.19 -8.96
CA ILE A 458 17.46 26.42 -8.88
C ILE A 458 17.21 27.87 -8.46
N ILE A 459 16.50 28.62 -9.28
CA ILE A 459 16.02 29.99 -9.00
C ILE A 459 14.49 29.91 -8.89
N ASN A 460 13.98 29.85 -7.67
CA ASN A 460 12.57 29.51 -7.43
C ASN A 460 11.71 30.74 -7.10
N GLY A 461 11.16 31.40 -8.12
CA GLY A 461 10.20 32.48 -8.01
C GLY A 461 10.70 33.72 -7.26
N PRO A 462 11.76 34.39 -7.69
CA PRO A 462 12.28 35.56 -7.00
C PRO A 462 11.20 36.67 -6.95
N THR A 463 11.13 37.36 -5.81
CA THR A 463 10.20 38.48 -5.59
C THR A 463 10.88 39.84 -5.52
N THR A 464 12.20 39.86 -5.43
CA THR A 464 13.05 41.06 -5.46
C THR A 464 14.04 40.91 -6.59
N ASP A 465 14.36 42.03 -7.29
CA ASP A 465 15.27 42.00 -8.44
C ASP A 465 16.70 41.59 -8.03
N PHE A 466 17.35 40.91 -8.93
CA PHE A 466 18.77 40.61 -8.83
C PHE A 466 19.63 41.90 -8.91
N SER A 467 20.81 41.89 -8.35
CA SER A 467 21.79 42.87 -8.73
C SER A 467 22.35 42.58 -10.13
N GLU A 468 22.85 43.59 -10.84
CA GLU A 468 23.48 43.40 -12.16
C GLU A 468 24.67 42.39 -12.06
N ASP A 469 25.40 42.39 -10.96
CA ASP A 469 26.51 41.47 -10.68
C ASP A 469 26.00 40.02 -10.49
N ASP A 470 24.96 39.82 -9.67
CA ASP A 470 24.39 38.47 -9.43
C ASP A 470 23.77 37.89 -10.71
N ALA A 471 23.05 38.70 -11.50
CA ALA A 471 22.53 38.26 -12.80
C ALA A 471 23.66 37.86 -13.76
N SER A 472 24.76 38.64 -13.79
CA SER A 472 25.93 38.32 -14.59
C SER A 472 26.58 37.00 -14.21
N LYS A 473 26.69 36.68 -12.90
CA LYS A 473 27.21 35.37 -12.42
C LYS A 473 26.39 34.19 -12.91
N VAL A 474 25.05 34.30 -12.92
CA VAL A 474 24.18 33.27 -13.44
C VAL A 474 24.30 33.12 -14.96
N ILE A 475 24.35 34.25 -15.70
CA ILE A 475 24.52 34.24 -17.15
C ILE A 475 25.89 33.65 -17.53
N ASP A 476 26.94 33.98 -16.82
CA ASP A 476 28.28 33.40 -17.03
C ASP A 476 28.33 31.91 -16.72
N TYR A 477 27.57 31.45 -15.71
CA TYR A 477 27.41 30.02 -15.43
C TYR A 477 26.73 29.30 -16.58
N ILE A 478 25.60 29.82 -17.11
CA ILE A 478 24.89 29.27 -18.27
C ILE A 478 25.80 29.21 -19.49
N ASN A 479 26.53 30.30 -19.77
CA ASN A 479 27.41 30.37 -20.93
C ASN A 479 28.63 29.42 -20.86
N ARG A 480 28.92 28.83 -19.70
CA ARG A 480 29.92 27.78 -19.51
C ARG A 480 29.33 26.37 -19.54
N GLY A 481 28.06 26.21 -19.93
CA GLY A 481 27.37 24.92 -19.95
C GLY A 481 26.60 24.62 -18.66
N GLY A 482 26.37 25.63 -17.82
CA GLY A 482 25.60 25.50 -16.60
C GLY A 482 24.15 25.13 -16.84
N LYS A 483 23.55 24.48 -15.86
CA LYS A 483 22.19 23.94 -15.92
C LYS A 483 21.33 24.66 -14.87
N VAL A 484 20.17 25.21 -15.27
CA VAL A 484 19.37 26.06 -14.39
C VAL A 484 17.88 25.76 -14.52
N LEU A 485 17.21 25.53 -13.39
CA LEU A 485 15.76 25.54 -13.30
C LEU A 485 15.30 26.90 -12.76
N ILE A 486 14.47 27.58 -13.50
CA ILE A 486 13.93 28.90 -13.15
C ILE A 486 12.41 28.81 -13.07
N THR A 487 11.82 29.32 -12.00
CA THR A 487 10.37 29.52 -11.93
C THR A 487 10.03 31.01 -11.86
N CYS A 488 8.89 31.40 -12.41
CA CYS A 488 8.41 32.77 -12.37
C CYS A 488 7.35 32.96 -11.28
N ASN A 489 7.26 34.18 -10.76
CA ASN A 489 6.23 34.58 -9.83
C ASN A 489 5.44 35.74 -10.40
N PHE A 490 4.18 35.51 -10.80
CA PHE A 490 3.32 36.50 -11.45
C PHE A 490 3.10 37.78 -10.60
N GLN A 491 3.28 37.70 -9.29
CA GLN A 491 3.13 38.85 -8.38
C GLN A 491 4.37 39.74 -8.38
N ALA A 492 5.50 39.24 -8.86
CA ALA A 492 6.76 39.98 -8.89
C ALA A 492 6.94 40.70 -10.23
N GLN A 493 6.89 42.02 -10.18
CA GLN A 493 7.02 42.89 -11.36
C GLN A 493 8.24 43.80 -11.23
N GLY A 494 8.79 44.24 -12.37
CA GLY A 494 9.92 45.17 -12.39
C GLY A 494 11.25 44.54 -12.02
N LEU A 495 11.46 43.28 -12.35
CA LEU A 495 12.68 42.50 -12.10
C LEU A 495 13.61 42.57 -13.33
N GLU A 496 14.15 43.76 -13.64
CA GLU A 496 14.87 44.01 -14.90
C GLU A 496 16.14 43.14 -15.03
N ASN A 497 16.88 42.91 -13.93
CA ASN A 497 18.09 42.09 -13.94
C ASN A 497 17.74 40.58 -14.00
N PHE A 498 16.70 40.14 -13.33
CA PHE A 498 16.18 38.77 -13.47
C PHE A 498 15.71 38.50 -14.90
N GLU A 499 14.98 39.43 -15.51
CA GLU A 499 14.55 39.32 -16.91
C GLU A 499 15.72 39.28 -17.89
N SER A 500 16.88 39.91 -17.54
CA SER A 500 18.08 39.80 -18.34
C SER A 500 18.65 38.38 -18.39
N ILE A 501 18.48 37.58 -17.30
CA ILE A 501 18.87 36.17 -17.29
C ILE A 501 18.01 35.38 -18.29
N LEU A 502 16.70 35.60 -18.31
CA LEU A 502 15.80 34.93 -19.25
C LEU A 502 16.12 35.35 -20.70
N SER A 503 16.33 36.62 -20.92
CA SER A 503 16.67 37.17 -22.26
C SER A 503 18.00 36.61 -22.76
N ALA A 504 19.00 36.39 -21.89
CA ALA A 504 20.26 35.76 -22.28
C ALA A 504 20.09 34.30 -22.73
N CYS A 505 19.00 33.67 -22.31
CA CYS A 505 18.58 32.33 -22.76
C CYS A 505 17.64 32.40 -23.98
N GLY A 506 17.36 33.58 -24.53
CA GLY A 506 16.38 33.73 -25.61
C GLY A 506 14.94 33.49 -25.20
N MET A 507 14.64 33.62 -23.91
CA MET A 507 13.30 33.47 -23.35
C MET A 507 12.83 34.79 -22.69
N GLU A 508 11.53 34.99 -22.66
CA GLU A 508 10.94 36.17 -22.00
C GLU A 508 9.62 35.74 -21.33
N ARG A 509 9.36 36.24 -20.11
CA ARG A 509 8.04 36.10 -19.51
C ARG A 509 7.05 37.15 -20.05
N VAL A 510 5.84 36.71 -20.31
CA VAL A 510 4.76 37.62 -20.65
C VAL A 510 4.05 38.05 -19.39
N SER A 511 4.14 39.32 -19.09
CA SER A 511 3.54 39.90 -17.88
C SER A 511 2.04 39.63 -17.84
N GLY A 512 1.57 39.10 -16.71
CA GLY A 512 0.17 38.76 -16.47
C GLY A 512 -0.04 37.34 -16.00
N ILE A 513 -1.30 36.93 -15.86
CA ILE A 513 -1.68 35.57 -15.48
C ILE A 513 -2.41 34.91 -16.64
N VAL A 514 -2.02 33.68 -16.94
CA VAL A 514 -2.69 32.88 -17.98
C VAL A 514 -3.98 32.28 -17.41
N MET A 515 -5.08 32.50 -18.13
CA MET A 515 -6.40 31.94 -17.83
C MET A 515 -6.86 31.08 -18.99
N GLU A 516 -7.35 29.88 -18.69
CA GLU A 516 -7.88 28.95 -19.68
C GLU A 516 -9.41 29.05 -19.75
N ASN A 517 -9.97 29.08 -20.96
CA ASN A 517 -11.41 29.13 -21.19
C ASN A 517 -12.01 27.77 -21.58
N ASP A 518 -11.21 26.76 -21.84
CA ASP A 518 -11.69 25.40 -22.02
C ASP A 518 -11.75 24.65 -20.65
N LYS A 519 -12.96 24.24 -20.29
CA LYS A 519 -13.23 23.60 -18.97
C LYS A 519 -12.49 22.29 -18.72
N SER A 520 -11.94 21.68 -19.77
CA SER A 520 -11.16 20.44 -19.66
C SER A 520 -9.70 20.70 -19.25
N TYR A 521 -9.27 21.96 -19.30
CA TYR A 521 -7.88 22.38 -19.13
C TYR A 521 -7.64 23.27 -17.90
N TYR A 522 -8.59 23.29 -16.96
CA TYR A 522 -8.38 23.93 -15.66
C TYR A 522 -9.14 23.22 -14.54
N TYR A 523 -8.61 23.33 -13.33
CA TYR A 523 -9.12 22.66 -12.14
C TYR A 523 -10.15 23.50 -11.38
N SER A 524 -11.14 22.84 -10.77
CA SER A 524 -12.08 23.40 -9.79
C SER A 524 -12.84 24.67 -10.22
N ASN A 525 -13.24 24.76 -11.50
CA ASN A 525 -13.92 25.96 -12.04
C ASN A 525 -13.13 27.28 -11.92
N THR A 526 -11.81 27.20 -11.80
CA THR A 526 -10.91 28.33 -11.62
C THR A 526 -9.99 28.46 -12.83
N PRO A 527 -10.24 29.40 -13.78
CA PRO A 527 -9.54 29.48 -15.06
C PRO A 527 -8.02 29.62 -14.98
N TYR A 528 -7.46 30.14 -13.90
CA TYR A 528 -6.02 30.28 -13.65
C TYR A 528 -5.41 29.10 -12.90
N TYR A 529 -6.16 28.03 -12.68
CA TYR A 529 -5.67 26.73 -12.18
C TYR A 529 -5.48 25.79 -13.36
N LEU A 530 -4.42 26.04 -14.12
CA LEU A 530 -4.19 25.40 -15.41
C LEU A 530 -3.90 23.90 -15.26
N LEU A 531 -4.42 23.14 -16.23
CA LEU A 531 -4.07 21.75 -16.53
C LEU A 531 -3.59 21.68 -17.99
N PRO A 532 -2.40 22.21 -18.31
CA PRO A 532 -1.92 22.33 -19.69
C PRO A 532 -1.65 20.98 -20.33
N ASP A 533 -1.60 20.96 -21.67
CA ASP A 533 -1.12 19.80 -22.42
C ASP A 533 0.36 19.56 -22.12
N VAL A 534 0.74 18.30 -21.92
CA VAL A 534 2.10 17.86 -21.66
C VAL A 534 2.71 17.37 -22.97
N ASN A 535 3.69 18.12 -23.49
CA ASN A 535 4.42 17.74 -24.69
C ASN A 535 5.46 16.66 -24.39
N SER A 536 5.58 15.67 -25.29
CA SER A 536 6.53 14.55 -25.09
C SER A 536 7.97 15.03 -25.28
N SER A 537 8.78 14.89 -24.23
CA SER A 537 10.21 15.22 -24.21
C SER A 537 10.95 14.37 -23.16
N ALA A 538 12.28 14.49 -23.11
CA ALA A 538 13.05 13.88 -22.04
C ALA A 538 12.74 14.47 -20.66
N TYR A 539 12.27 15.72 -20.59
CA TYR A 539 11.91 16.44 -19.36
C TYR A 539 10.48 16.13 -18.87
N THR A 540 9.72 15.35 -19.61
CA THR A 540 8.31 15.01 -19.32
C THR A 540 8.02 13.52 -19.52
N SER A 541 9.07 12.69 -19.52
CA SER A 541 8.99 11.27 -19.91
C SER A 541 8.09 10.46 -19.00
N SER A 542 8.13 10.71 -17.69
CA SER A 542 7.33 10.01 -16.67
C SER A 542 5.87 10.45 -16.63
N VAL A 543 5.54 11.63 -17.17
CA VAL A 543 4.21 12.26 -17.07
C VAL A 543 3.46 12.34 -18.40
N SER A 544 3.92 11.63 -19.41
CA SER A 544 3.27 11.61 -20.74
C SER A 544 1.81 11.13 -20.64
N GLY A 545 0.88 11.98 -21.08
CA GLY A 545 -0.57 11.71 -21.01
C GLY A 545 -1.19 11.85 -19.62
N SER A 546 -0.45 12.39 -18.66
CA SER A 546 -0.92 12.73 -17.31
C SER A 546 -1.25 14.22 -17.22
N TYR A 547 -1.98 14.61 -16.16
CA TYR A 547 -2.22 16.02 -15.87
C TYR A 547 -1.08 16.59 -15.04
N ILE A 548 -0.63 17.80 -15.42
CA ILE A 548 0.23 18.66 -14.61
C ILE A 548 -0.60 19.84 -14.12
N PHE A 549 -0.47 20.21 -12.86
CA PHE A 549 -1.15 21.36 -12.29
C PHE A 549 -0.21 22.56 -12.22
N ALA A 550 -0.50 23.59 -13.02
CA ALA A 550 0.29 24.81 -13.14
C ALA A 550 -0.53 26.05 -12.75
N PRO A 551 -0.79 26.27 -11.45
CA PRO A 551 -1.60 27.40 -10.99
C PRO A 551 -0.83 28.71 -11.13
N TYR A 552 -1.54 29.80 -11.38
CA TYR A 552 -0.98 31.17 -11.43
C TYR A 552 0.21 31.33 -12.39
N SER A 553 0.17 30.63 -13.52
CA SER A 553 1.26 30.67 -14.50
C SER A 553 1.29 31.97 -15.31
N GLU A 554 2.50 32.45 -15.56
CA GLU A 554 2.80 33.41 -16.62
C GLU A 554 3.12 32.64 -17.93
N ALA A 555 2.89 33.24 -19.06
CA ALA A 555 3.31 32.68 -20.33
C ALA A 555 4.80 32.96 -20.58
N ILE A 556 5.47 32.00 -21.23
CA ILE A 556 6.89 32.11 -21.61
C ILE A 556 6.97 32.14 -23.14
N THR A 557 7.54 33.20 -23.69
CA THR A 557 7.94 33.27 -25.11
C THR A 557 9.40 32.81 -25.21
N TYR A 558 9.74 32.25 -26.38
CA TYR A 558 11.08 31.73 -26.66
C TYR A 558 11.46 31.94 -28.13
N GLY A 559 12.77 31.91 -28.40
CA GLY A 559 13.33 32.13 -29.74
C GLY A 559 13.08 30.97 -30.71
N GLU A 560 13.52 31.15 -31.95
CA GLU A 560 13.53 30.09 -32.96
C GLU A 560 14.78 29.19 -32.73
N ASP A 561 14.66 27.91 -33.09
CA ASP A 561 15.79 26.98 -33.05
C ASP A 561 16.91 27.46 -33.97
N THR A 562 18.14 27.30 -33.50
CA THR A 562 19.36 27.60 -34.27
C THR A 562 20.24 26.33 -34.34
N ASP A 563 21.40 26.42 -34.99
CA ASP A 563 22.33 25.28 -35.10
C ASP A 563 22.90 24.84 -33.74
N ASP A 564 22.94 25.74 -32.76
CA ASP A 564 23.51 25.50 -31.42
C ASP A 564 22.50 25.57 -30.29
N THR A 565 21.28 26.03 -30.53
CA THR A 565 20.25 26.24 -29.50
C THR A 565 18.91 25.67 -29.94
N THR A 566 18.30 24.85 -29.11
CA THR A 566 16.95 24.27 -29.34
C THR A 566 16.02 24.61 -28.18
N TYR A 567 14.75 24.87 -28.51
CA TYR A 567 13.70 25.16 -27.55
C TYR A 567 12.62 24.09 -27.60
N THR A 568 12.17 23.64 -26.46
CA THR A 568 11.08 22.67 -26.33
C THR A 568 10.03 23.21 -25.37
N ALA A 569 8.83 23.51 -25.87
CA ALA A 569 7.70 23.79 -24.99
C ALA A 569 7.32 22.48 -24.27
N LEU A 570 7.39 22.48 -22.96
CA LEU A 570 7.08 21.30 -22.12
C LEU A 570 5.59 21.23 -21.81
N LEU A 571 5.01 22.39 -21.49
CA LEU A 571 3.60 22.55 -21.13
C LEU A 571 2.99 23.67 -21.96
N GLU A 572 1.83 23.38 -22.56
CA GLU A 572 1.15 24.30 -23.47
C GLU A 572 -0.34 24.41 -23.15
N THR A 573 -0.89 25.62 -23.22
CA THR A 573 -2.34 25.87 -23.11
C THR A 573 -3.05 25.70 -24.45
N THR A 574 -4.39 25.73 -24.44
CA THR A 574 -5.15 25.74 -25.68
C THR A 574 -5.15 27.12 -26.34
N ASP A 575 -5.63 27.18 -27.60
CA ASP A 575 -5.86 28.40 -28.33
C ASP A 575 -6.92 29.33 -27.71
N LYS A 576 -7.67 28.82 -26.70
CA LYS A 576 -8.70 29.59 -25.98
C LYS A 576 -8.14 30.30 -24.76
N ALA A 577 -6.88 30.03 -24.38
CA ALA A 577 -6.25 30.69 -23.27
C ALA A 577 -6.04 32.19 -23.52
N VAL A 578 -6.05 32.96 -22.44
CA VAL A 578 -5.84 34.41 -22.45
C VAL A 578 -4.84 34.76 -21.33
N SER A 579 -3.83 35.56 -21.63
CA SER A 579 -2.96 36.15 -20.61
C SER A 579 -3.53 37.50 -20.19
N LYS A 580 -3.98 37.62 -18.94
CA LYS A 580 -4.53 38.80 -18.34
C LYS A 580 -3.43 39.67 -17.72
N THR A 581 -3.17 40.84 -18.31
CA THR A 581 -2.16 41.78 -17.82
C THR A 581 -2.56 42.40 -16.46
N ASP A 582 -3.83 42.69 -16.27
CA ASP A 582 -4.36 43.17 -14.95
C ASP A 582 -5.12 42.05 -14.23
N ALA A 583 -4.40 41.03 -13.78
CA ALA A 583 -4.99 39.89 -13.09
C ALA A 583 -5.74 40.27 -11.82
N ALA A 584 -5.31 41.33 -11.11
CA ALA A 584 -5.89 41.74 -9.83
C ALA A 584 -7.31 42.33 -10.00
N ASN A 585 -7.61 42.93 -11.14
CA ASN A 585 -8.92 43.54 -11.46
C ASN A 585 -9.70 42.75 -12.53
N ALA A 586 -9.18 41.63 -13.01
CA ALA A 586 -9.86 40.78 -14.00
C ALA A 586 -11.18 40.24 -13.44
N THR A 587 -12.29 40.62 -14.13
CA THR A 587 -13.65 40.13 -13.80
C THR A 587 -14.14 39.05 -14.75
N THR A 588 -13.40 38.79 -15.82
CA THR A 588 -13.70 37.77 -16.83
C THR A 588 -12.42 37.11 -17.34
N SER A 589 -12.51 35.88 -17.78
CA SER A 589 -11.44 35.17 -18.49
C SER A 589 -11.47 35.36 -19.98
N GLU A 590 -12.45 36.12 -20.52
CA GLU A 590 -12.51 36.44 -21.96
C GLU A 590 -11.45 37.48 -22.33
N LEU A 591 -11.03 37.45 -23.59
CA LEU A 591 -10.04 38.37 -24.15
C LEU A 591 -10.57 39.81 -24.13
N GLU A 592 -9.81 40.73 -23.52
CA GLU A 592 -10.09 42.15 -23.44
C GLU A 592 -8.96 42.97 -24.09
N GLU A 593 -9.15 44.29 -24.25
CA GLU A 593 -8.12 45.16 -24.85
C GLU A 593 -6.89 45.24 -23.93
N GLY A 594 -5.74 44.83 -24.45
CA GLY A 594 -4.45 44.78 -23.74
C GLY A 594 -4.06 43.39 -23.30
N ASP A 595 -4.93 42.39 -23.41
CA ASP A 595 -4.63 40.99 -23.16
C ASP A 595 -3.97 40.32 -24.35
N ALA A 596 -3.22 39.24 -24.12
CA ALA A 596 -2.69 38.39 -25.17
C ALA A 596 -3.55 37.12 -25.34
N ALA A 597 -3.70 36.67 -26.62
CA ALA A 597 -4.40 35.43 -26.96
C ALA A 597 -3.44 34.27 -27.11
N GLY A 598 -3.85 33.08 -26.60
CA GLY A 598 -3.08 31.81 -26.70
C GLY A 598 -3.00 31.22 -28.11
N PRO A 599 -2.36 30.04 -28.27
CA PRO A 599 -1.82 29.22 -27.18
C PRO A 599 -0.56 29.80 -26.55
N PHE A 600 -0.28 29.39 -25.30
CA PHE A 600 0.91 29.82 -24.56
C PHE A 600 1.70 28.63 -24.07
N ALA A 601 3.04 28.69 -24.19
CA ALA A 601 3.91 27.84 -23.41
C ALA A 601 3.96 28.37 -21.97
N VAL A 602 3.76 27.49 -20.99
CA VAL A 602 3.87 27.80 -19.55
C VAL A 602 5.04 27.09 -18.90
N ALA A 603 5.74 26.23 -19.60
CA ALA A 603 7.06 25.71 -19.26
C ALA A 603 7.84 25.42 -20.54
N VAL A 604 9.11 25.85 -20.60
CA VAL A 604 9.99 25.74 -21.77
C VAL A 604 11.36 25.27 -21.33
N ALA A 605 11.93 24.29 -22.05
CA ALA A 605 13.32 23.90 -21.93
C ALA A 605 14.15 24.48 -23.08
N MET A 606 15.33 25.00 -22.78
CA MET A 606 16.36 25.43 -23.72
C MET A 606 17.60 24.54 -23.55
N GLU A 607 18.11 24.01 -24.64
CA GLU A 607 19.40 23.32 -24.69
C GLU A 607 20.31 24.08 -25.67
N LYS A 608 21.49 24.51 -25.17
CA LYS A 608 22.47 25.25 -25.96
C LYS A 608 23.79 24.51 -25.93
N THR A 609 24.27 24.08 -27.10
CA THR A 609 25.57 23.45 -27.28
C THR A 609 26.67 24.53 -27.20
N ILE A 610 27.55 24.41 -26.23
CA ILE A 610 28.69 25.31 -26.04
C ILE A 610 29.92 24.79 -26.79
N ASP A 611 30.18 23.48 -26.67
CA ASP A 611 31.20 22.74 -27.40
C ASP A 611 30.77 21.27 -27.61
N GLU A 612 31.68 20.41 -28.14
CA GLU A 612 31.35 19.01 -28.50
C GLU A 612 30.84 18.19 -27.30
N ASP A 613 31.23 18.52 -26.06
CA ASP A 613 30.93 17.76 -24.84
C ASP A 613 30.08 18.55 -23.83
N THR A 614 29.84 19.85 -24.08
CA THR A 614 29.23 20.77 -23.10
C THR A 614 27.91 21.34 -23.62
N VAL A 615 26.83 21.07 -22.92
CA VAL A 615 25.49 21.60 -23.24
C VAL A 615 24.95 22.32 -22.01
N ALA A 616 24.59 23.59 -22.20
CA ALA A 616 23.82 24.34 -21.21
C ALA A 616 22.34 23.92 -21.31
N LYS A 617 21.68 23.70 -20.19
CA LYS A 617 20.27 23.34 -20.12
C LYS A 617 19.55 24.31 -19.19
N VAL A 618 18.54 24.99 -19.69
CA VAL A 618 17.74 25.90 -18.88
C VAL A 618 16.26 25.54 -19.02
N VAL A 619 15.61 25.32 -17.92
CA VAL A 619 14.14 25.11 -17.88
C VAL A 619 13.53 26.30 -17.18
N VAL A 620 12.56 26.94 -17.85
CA VAL A 620 11.79 28.05 -17.29
C VAL A 620 10.33 27.60 -17.16
N ALA A 621 9.79 27.69 -15.94
CA ALA A 621 8.39 27.43 -15.65
C ALA A 621 7.68 28.72 -15.21
N GLY A 622 6.51 28.99 -15.76
CA GLY A 622 5.75 30.22 -15.52
C GLY A 622 5.11 30.32 -14.13
N SER A 623 5.25 29.28 -13.29
CA SER A 623 4.64 29.26 -11.96
C SER A 623 5.59 28.71 -10.90
N VAL A 624 5.83 29.48 -9.86
CA VAL A 624 6.51 29.02 -8.67
C VAL A 624 5.68 28.02 -7.86
N GLU A 625 4.36 28.16 -7.86
CA GLU A 625 3.44 27.30 -7.14
C GLU A 625 3.32 25.88 -7.74
N MET A 626 3.81 25.68 -8.96
CA MET A 626 3.81 24.36 -9.59
C MET A 626 4.66 23.35 -8.84
N PHE A 627 5.72 23.81 -8.16
CA PHE A 627 6.62 22.97 -7.35
C PHE A 627 6.34 23.10 -5.85
N ALA A 628 5.06 23.18 -5.50
CA ALA A 628 4.59 23.12 -4.13
C ALA A 628 3.85 21.79 -3.85
N ASP A 629 4.01 21.22 -2.65
CA ASP A 629 3.35 19.95 -2.26
C ASP A 629 1.84 20.00 -2.44
N SER A 630 1.21 21.17 -2.20
CA SER A 630 -0.23 21.36 -2.38
C SER A 630 -0.67 21.26 -3.84
N ALA A 631 0.18 21.68 -4.79
CA ALA A 631 -0.07 21.55 -6.21
C ALA A 631 0.11 20.10 -6.67
N ASP A 632 1.14 19.45 -6.20
CA ASP A 632 1.46 18.06 -6.51
C ASP A 632 0.36 17.08 -6.07
N GLN A 633 -0.23 17.30 -4.89
CA GLN A 633 -1.35 16.52 -4.37
C GLN A 633 -2.60 16.55 -5.28
N ILE A 634 -2.85 17.67 -5.97
CA ILE A 634 -4.01 17.81 -6.89
C ILE A 634 -3.90 16.83 -8.06
N VAL A 635 -2.69 16.57 -8.52
CA VAL A 635 -2.40 15.71 -9.68
C VAL A 635 -1.71 14.41 -9.30
N SER A 636 -1.82 14.02 -8.02
CA SER A 636 -1.36 12.72 -7.50
C SER A 636 0.12 12.44 -7.77
N GLY A 637 0.99 13.42 -7.55
CA GLY A 637 2.44 13.28 -7.66
C GLY A 637 3.02 13.54 -9.07
N ASN A 638 2.22 13.97 -10.04
CA ASN A 638 2.74 14.20 -11.40
C ASN A 638 3.65 15.42 -11.50
N ASN A 639 3.44 16.45 -10.66
CA ASN A 639 4.34 17.61 -10.67
C ASN A 639 5.72 17.25 -10.13
N SER A 640 5.80 16.44 -9.07
CA SER A 640 7.06 15.93 -8.54
C SER A 640 7.74 14.94 -9.48
N ALA A 641 6.97 14.14 -10.23
CA ALA A 641 7.52 13.27 -11.27
C ALA A 641 8.14 14.09 -12.43
N MET A 642 7.47 15.14 -12.92
CA MET A 642 8.04 16.05 -13.92
C MET A 642 9.27 16.79 -13.38
N PHE A 643 9.25 17.25 -12.12
CA PHE A 643 10.40 17.86 -11.48
C PHE A 643 11.61 16.91 -11.46
N THR A 644 11.36 15.64 -11.13
CA THR A 644 12.40 14.60 -11.12
C THR A 644 12.98 14.36 -12.53
N ASP A 645 12.15 14.33 -13.58
CA ASP A 645 12.63 14.26 -14.96
C ASP A 645 13.52 15.48 -15.32
N ILE A 646 13.12 16.68 -14.90
CA ILE A 646 13.91 17.90 -15.12
C ILE A 646 15.28 17.79 -14.41
N ILE A 647 15.29 17.42 -13.13
CA ILE A 647 16.53 17.24 -12.36
C ILE A 647 17.42 16.16 -12.97
N ALA A 648 16.84 15.04 -13.40
CA ALA A 648 17.55 13.96 -14.07
C ALA A 648 18.26 14.45 -15.35
N GLN A 649 17.59 15.26 -16.18
CA GLN A 649 18.20 15.86 -17.37
C GLN A 649 19.31 16.86 -17.04
N MET A 650 19.23 17.53 -15.88
CA MET A 650 20.25 18.48 -15.45
C MET A 650 21.51 17.78 -14.87
N VAL A 651 21.35 16.66 -14.19
CA VAL A 651 22.44 15.95 -13.51
C VAL A 651 22.89 14.69 -14.27
N GLY A 652 22.21 14.32 -15.34
CA GLY A 652 22.24 13.03 -16.01
C GLY A 652 23.55 12.56 -16.67
N ASP A 653 24.61 13.37 -16.66
CA ASP A 653 25.96 12.95 -17.11
C ASP A 653 26.79 12.33 -15.97
N SER A 654 26.24 12.25 -14.76
CA SER A 654 26.85 11.53 -13.65
C SER A 654 26.42 10.05 -13.66
N ASP A 655 27.32 9.13 -13.28
CA ASP A 655 27.04 7.70 -13.08
C ASP A 655 25.99 7.42 -11.99
N LEU A 656 25.33 8.48 -11.49
CA LEU A 656 24.30 8.42 -10.48
C LEU A 656 22.97 7.99 -11.11
N ALA A 657 22.41 6.93 -10.59
CA ALA A 657 21.08 6.50 -10.97
C ALA A 657 20.06 7.60 -10.65
N THR A 658 19.51 8.20 -11.69
CA THR A 658 18.58 9.32 -11.61
C THR A 658 17.13 8.89 -11.47
N SER A 659 16.88 7.59 -11.29
CA SER A 659 15.52 7.06 -11.11
C SER A 659 15.05 7.25 -9.67
N VAL A 660 14.35 8.32 -9.42
CA VAL A 660 13.65 8.53 -8.14
C VAL A 660 12.35 7.74 -8.17
N ILE A 661 12.23 6.77 -7.27
CA ILE A 661 11.01 6.00 -7.13
C ILE A 661 9.97 6.83 -6.37
N PRO A 662 8.80 7.10 -6.95
CA PRO A 662 7.77 7.91 -6.31
C PRO A 662 7.18 7.19 -5.08
N THR A 663 6.82 7.97 -4.08
CA THR A 663 6.09 7.51 -2.90
C THR A 663 4.72 6.95 -3.33
N LYS A 664 4.33 5.80 -2.82
CA LYS A 664 3.04 5.16 -3.14
C LYS A 664 1.96 5.66 -2.21
N ASP A 665 0.78 5.97 -2.74
CA ASP A 665 -0.37 6.29 -1.92
C ASP A 665 -0.68 5.16 -0.94
N TYR A 666 -0.78 5.49 0.35
CA TYR A 666 -1.03 4.49 1.39
C TYR A 666 -2.50 4.09 1.48
N THR A 667 -3.38 5.05 1.30
CA THR A 667 -4.82 4.84 1.41
C THR A 667 -5.56 5.49 0.25
N LEU A 668 -6.65 4.84 -0.18
CA LEU A 668 -7.59 5.48 -1.08
C LEU A 668 -8.38 6.58 -0.36
N SER A 669 -8.80 7.58 -1.12
CA SER A 669 -9.68 8.63 -0.62
C SER A 669 -10.93 8.06 0.05
N ALA A 670 -11.35 8.69 1.14
CA ALA A 670 -12.57 8.29 1.84
C ALA A 670 -13.81 8.42 0.93
N ILE A 671 -14.68 7.43 0.99
CA ILE A 671 -15.96 7.45 0.26
C ILE A 671 -16.97 8.33 0.99
N THR A 672 -17.80 9.03 0.24
CA THR A 672 -18.87 9.88 0.79
C THR A 672 -20.22 9.20 0.59
N VAL A 673 -20.74 8.56 1.65
CA VAL A 673 -22.07 7.94 1.62
C VAL A 673 -23.07 8.92 2.22
N ASP A 674 -24.13 9.24 1.48
CA ASP A 674 -25.19 10.11 2.04
C ASP A 674 -25.88 9.44 3.24
N ALA A 675 -26.33 10.28 4.21
CA ALA A 675 -26.86 9.78 5.46
C ALA A 675 -28.09 8.85 5.30
N ALA A 676 -28.92 9.09 4.27
CA ALA A 676 -30.12 8.27 4.02
C ALA A 676 -29.74 6.90 3.49
N ALA A 677 -28.80 6.82 2.54
CA ALA A 677 -28.28 5.56 2.03
C ALA A 677 -27.49 4.80 3.10
N GLY A 678 -26.66 5.50 3.89
CA GLY A 678 -25.93 4.90 5.00
C GLY A 678 -26.85 4.23 6.03
N ILE A 679 -27.94 4.90 6.41
CA ILE A 679 -28.97 4.32 7.29
C ILE A 679 -29.69 3.14 6.62
N LEU A 680 -30.06 3.25 5.35
CA LEU A 680 -30.78 2.21 4.62
C LEU A 680 -29.96 0.91 4.53
N TYR A 681 -28.70 0.98 4.07
CA TYR A 681 -27.82 -0.18 3.95
C TYR A 681 -27.39 -0.73 5.32
N GLY A 682 -27.06 0.17 6.27
CA GLY A 682 -26.69 -0.22 7.63
C GLY A 682 -27.83 -0.96 8.35
N LEU A 683 -29.04 -0.39 8.38
CA LEU A 683 -30.20 -1.03 8.98
C LEU A 683 -30.60 -2.29 8.18
N GLY A 684 -30.46 -2.28 6.85
CA GLY A 684 -30.72 -3.42 5.98
C GLY A 684 -29.90 -4.64 6.37
N LEU A 685 -28.58 -4.48 6.50
CA LEU A 685 -27.65 -5.56 6.87
C LEU A 685 -27.71 -5.91 8.36
N MET A 686 -27.80 -4.92 9.25
CA MET A 686 -27.73 -5.13 10.70
C MET A 686 -29.05 -5.61 11.30
N ILE A 687 -30.19 -5.19 10.77
CA ILE A 687 -31.51 -5.47 11.39
C ILE A 687 -32.42 -6.22 10.43
N VAL A 688 -32.70 -5.65 9.25
CA VAL A 688 -33.77 -6.17 8.37
C VAL A 688 -33.46 -7.60 7.91
N LEU A 689 -32.26 -7.83 7.37
CA LEU A 689 -31.88 -9.14 6.84
C LEU A 689 -31.76 -10.21 7.94
N PRO A 690 -31.10 -9.97 9.09
CA PRO A 690 -31.08 -10.92 10.21
C PRO A 690 -32.47 -11.21 10.78
N VAL A 691 -33.34 -10.22 10.92
CA VAL A 691 -34.74 -10.41 11.42
C VAL A 691 -35.54 -11.29 10.44
N ILE A 692 -35.42 -11.04 9.13
CA ILE A 692 -36.05 -11.89 8.12
C ILE A 692 -35.54 -13.33 8.25
N MET A 693 -34.24 -13.56 8.38
CA MET A 693 -33.63 -14.88 8.57
C MET A 693 -34.15 -15.56 9.83
N MET A 694 -34.24 -14.84 10.95
CA MET A 694 -34.79 -15.37 12.21
C MET A 694 -36.29 -15.72 12.09
N ILE A 695 -37.09 -14.85 11.49
CA ILE A 695 -38.54 -15.13 11.27
C ILE A 695 -38.72 -16.37 10.42
N LEU A 696 -37.98 -16.50 9.31
CA LEU A 696 -38.01 -17.69 8.46
C LEU A 696 -37.65 -18.96 9.26
N GLY A 697 -36.58 -18.88 10.07
CA GLY A 697 -36.17 -19.98 10.94
C GLY A 697 -37.25 -20.38 11.95
N ILE A 698 -37.87 -19.44 12.62
CA ILE A 698 -38.95 -19.69 13.59
C ILE A 698 -40.22 -20.26 12.90
N VAL A 699 -40.61 -19.71 11.77
CA VAL A 699 -41.78 -20.19 11.01
C VAL A 699 -41.56 -21.64 10.55
N ILE A 700 -40.40 -21.97 10.00
CA ILE A 700 -40.06 -23.31 9.55
C ILE A 700 -40.04 -24.28 10.75
N TRP A 701 -39.43 -23.90 11.85
CA TRP A 701 -39.40 -24.69 13.08
C TRP A 701 -40.81 -24.93 13.66
N ALA A 702 -41.60 -23.85 13.80
CA ALA A 702 -42.96 -23.93 14.34
C ALA A 702 -43.93 -24.78 13.46
N SER A 703 -43.82 -24.64 12.13
CA SER A 703 -44.63 -25.41 11.19
C SER A 703 -44.37 -26.92 11.28
N ARG A 704 -43.12 -27.30 11.67
CA ARG A 704 -42.75 -28.71 11.85
C ARG A 704 -43.17 -29.29 13.20
N ARG A 705 -43.17 -28.46 14.25
CA ARG A 705 -43.64 -28.91 15.57
C ARG A 705 -45.12 -29.21 15.61
N LYS A 706 -45.87 -28.68 14.63
CA LYS A 706 -47.31 -28.94 14.46
C LYS A 706 -47.62 -30.16 13.58
N LYS A 707 -46.62 -30.72 12.90
CA LYS A 707 -46.69 -31.99 12.17
C LYS A 707 -46.06 -33.12 12.99
#